data_cbe18e7d97df0d2c4e33952e7c75ad6d
#
_entry.id   cbe18e7d97df0d2c4e33952e7c75ad6d
#
_cell.length_a   1.000
_cell.length_b   1.000
_cell.length_c   1.000
_cell.angle_alpha   90.00
_cell.angle_beta   90.00
_cell.angle_gamma   90.00
#
_symmetry.space_group_name_H-M   'P 1'
#
loop_
_entity.id
_entity.type
_entity.pdbx_description
1 polymer ?
#
loop_
_entity_poly.entity_id
_entity_poly.type
_entity_poly.pdbx_seq_one_letter_code
_entity_poly.pdbx_strand_id
1 'polypeptide(L)'
;MSEKISIIGKSTEKKHRFSKVIIGKRTEAFIQSQSKLDDDGKITVVSEAQDVLKHCIAPGIKDNITNIAVGYIQSGKTLSYTTLTTLAADNGFRIIIYLTGVTTSLNNQTYGRIQEDLKVNESEWYSLFEDNPKNIDSDIDLVASYLKYSTSTLLFPAMKQQQHIERLTKVFSNYRIKELLKDNGVLIIDDEADQASFNTYAKKNVDKPDWEEDDQSRIYSCILKLRTTFPCMSYIQYTATPQAAFLIDSNDDLSPQYHTVLTPGKGYTGGKTFFCDKEDDLVEEIKDLYDKDNNPDYPESLDDALQQYIISAAIQVYVKRNVNFLSMMVHPDGSLYSNERFYTWIKSRRDLWLNTINLKDGDLGKERLIDEFRNSYNKITKLDSNPPTFEEVLKHINFVLLRTRLHLVQSRTETINVAPESDIKWETSPSHILVGANILNRGFTVENLSMTYMPRVTKGKATADTIEQRCRFFGYKSKYIDYCRVFLPKKSIEEYEAYVVHEEKMHSVLKQCNTLKEYAQHFSLLHISDILNPTRTNILSNKLVRNKMSGWRTMASIAYREHNKILIENLLNQVNSHFSVINPDMTNQMRKHRFVRVDLKVFIEYFKRIQYGDMPNLARKIATIQYLQYLNEKESLDFIYLIEIAYELKGDSLRKRKLTDGKPVLMMGRDPKNSLPGDDVFKYDDSICFQLHHFTLKESGWDSDKDYYSFAVYYPEKFGTSFISVEQDIEEENDGPIV
;
A
#
# COMPACT_ATOMS: atom_id res chain seq x y z
N MET A 1 28.55 37.53 13.13
CA MET A 1 28.29 36.64 14.30
C MET A 1 27.25 35.67 13.83
N SER A 2 27.65 34.46 13.49
CA SER A 2 26.74 33.38 13.07
C SER A 2 26.24 32.68 14.33
N GLU A 3 24.99 32.81 14.63
CA GLU A 3 24.38 31.99 15.67
C GLU A 3 24.32 30.52 15.17
N LYS A 4 25.07 29.69 15.86
CA LYS A 4 24.97 28.24 15.73
C LYS A 4 23.63 27.80 16.31
N ILE A 5 22.68 27.43 15.47
CA ILE A 5 21.50 26.66 15.88
C ILE A 5 21.99 25.25 16.19
N SER A 6 22.12 24.94 17.46
CA SER A 6 22.34 23.57 17.91
C SER A 6 21.03 22.82 17.85
N ILE A 7 20.88 21.92 16.88
CA ILE A 7 19.78 20.96 16.84
C ILE A 7 20.02 19.97 17.99
N ILE A 8 19.28 20.14 19.08
CA ILE A 8 19.27 19.19 20.18
C ILE A 8 18.31 18.06 19.80
N GLY A 9 18.80 17.14 19.00
CA GLY A 9 18.19 15.83 18.81
C GLY A 9 18.51 14.92 20.00
N LYS A 10 17.99 15.25 21.19
CA LYS A 10 18.00 14.30 22.29
C LYS A 10 16.79 13.37 22.12
N SER A 11 17.05 12.08 21.97
CA SER A 11 16.05 11.03 22.10
C SER A 11 15.32 11.16 23.46
N THR A 12 14.15 11.77 23.41
CA THR A 12 13.21 11.84 24.54
C THR A 12 12.36 10.55 24.64
N GLU A 13 12.83 9.47 24.07
CA GLU A 13 12.08 8.25 23.74
C GLU A 13 11.41 7.50 24.88
N LYS A 14 11.67 7.81 26.14
CA LYS A 14 11.14 6.98 27.25
C LYS A 14 10.25 7.69 28.29
N LYS A 15 10.14 9.00 28.28
CA LYS A 15 9.49 9.74 29.40
C LYS A 15 7.98 10.00 29.24
N HIS A 16 7.42 9.86 28.06
CA HIS A 16 6.08 10.38 27.72
C HIS A 16 5.03 9.31 27.40
N ARG A 17 5.38 8.02 27.47
CA ARG A 17 4.55 6.89 27.08
C ARG A 17 3.98 6.15 28.29
N PHE A 18 2.99 5.30 27.99
CA PHE A 18 2.44 4.41 29.01
C PHE A 18 3.49 3.43 29.53
N SER A 19 3.71 3.41 30.82
CA SER A 19 4.51 2.36 31.50
C SER A 19 3.76 1.02 31.50
N LYS A 20 2.41 1.08 31.53
CA LYS A 20 1.52 -0.07 31.49
C LYS A 20 0.17 0.36 30.92
N VAL A 21 -0.34 -0.36 29.95
CA VAL A 21 -1.71 -0.20 29.41
C VAL A 21 -2.64 -1.10 30.21
N ILE A 22 -3.72 -0.52 30.74
CA ILE A 22 -4.71 -1.22 31.59
C ILE A 22 -5.90 -1.64 30.72
N ILE A 23 -6.23 -2.92 30.74
CA ILE A 23 -7.51 -3.42 30.23
C ILE A 23 -8.52 -3.25 31.36
N GLY A 24 -9.50 -2.39 31.15
CA GLY A 24 -10.54 -2.10 32.12
C GLY A 24 -11.91 -2.61 31.67
N LYS A 25 -12.93 -2.25 32.45
CA LYS A 25 -14.30 -2.75 32.27
C LYS A 25 -14.90 -2.43 30.90
N ARG A 26 -14.54 -1.30 30.30
CA ARG A 26 -15.08 -0.88 28.98
C ARG A 26 -14.54 -1.79 27.89
N THR A 27 -13.25 -2.07 27.89
CA THR A 27 -12.62 -3.00 26.94
C THR A 27 -13.12 -4.43 27.12
N GLU A 28 -13.19 -4.91 28.39
CA GLU A 28 -13.69 -6.25 28.67
C GLU A 28 -15.13 -6.44 28.17
N ALA A 29 -16.04 -5.50 28.47
CA ALA A 29 -17.43 -5.56 28.04
C ALA A 29 -17.57 -5.53 26.53
N PHE A 30 -16.78 -4.68 25.85
CA PHE A 30 -16.78 -4.60 24.39
C PHE A 30 -16.32 -5.91 23.75
N ILE A 31 -15.20 -6.46 24.19
CA ILE A 31 -14.64 -7.70 23.62
C ILE A 31 -15.54 -8.90 23.92
N GLN A 32 -16.17 -8.97 25.08
CA GLN A 32 -17.15 -10.02 25.37
C GLN A 32 -18.38 -9.96 24.46
N SER A 33 -18.80 -8.77 24.03
CA SER A 33 -19.91 -8.60 23.09
C SER A 33 -19.59 -9.08 21.66
N GLN A 34 -18.32 -9.25 21.30
CA GLN A 34 -17.86 -9.65 19.96
C GLN A 34 -18.03 -11.16 19.75
N SER A 35 -19.26 -11.61 19.49
CA SER A 35 -19.60 -13.03 19.32
C SER A 35 -19.05 -13.67 18.03
N LYS A 36 -18.65 -12.86 17.04
CA LYS A 36 -18.08 -13.33 15.77
C LYS A 36 -16.60 -13.69 15.86
N LEU A 37 -15.91 -13.25 16.94
CA LEU A 37 -14.52 -13.57 17.18
C LEU A 37 -14.37 -14.82 18.03
N ASP A 38 -13.42 -15.68 17.66
CA ASP A 38 -12.91 -16.72 18.55
C ASP A 38 -11.99 -16.12 19.63
N ASP A 39 -11.58 -16.91 20.60
CA ASP A 39 -10.79 -16.43 21.72
C ASP A 39 -9.42 -15.91 21.27
N ASP A 40 -8.78 -16.55 20.29
CA ASP A 40 -7.51 -16.10 19.72
C ASP A 40 -7.66 -14.74 19.02
N GLY A 41 -8.75 -14.55 18.26
CA GLY A 41 -9.08 -13.27 17.62
C GLY A 41 -9.32 -12.16 18.64
N LYS A 42 -10.00 -12.45 19.76
CA LYS A 42 -10.18 -11.48 20.85
C LYS A 42 -8.86 -11.07 21.50
N ILE A 43 -7.99 -12.04 21.77
CA ILE A 43 -6.64 -11.78 22.32
C ILE A 43 -5.82 -10.93 21.34
N THR A 44 -5.83 -11.29 20.05
CA THR A 44 -5.07 -10.59 19.02
C THR A 44 -5.49 -9.12 18.92
N VAL A 45 -6.79 -8.86 18.77
CA VAL A 45 -7.30 -7.49 18.61
C VAL A 45 -7.01 -6.60 19.82
N VAL A 46 -7.07 -7.16 21.03
CA VAL A 46 -6.73 -6.42 22.27
C VAL A 46 -5.23 -6.16 22.34
N SER A 47 -4.38 -7.14 22.01
CA SER A 47 -2.93 -6.98 22.07
C SER A 47 -2.43 -5.95 21.04
N GLU A 48 -3.03 -5.91 19.84
CA GLU A 48 -2.73 -4.90 18.83
C GLU A 48 -3.19 -3.50 19.25
N ALA A 49 -4.37 -3.37 19.84
CA ALA A 49 -4.83 -2.10 20.43
C ALA A 49 -3.93 -1.62 21.57
N GLN A 50 -3.42 -2.54 22.40
CA GLN A 50 -2.42 -2.24 23.44
C GLN A 50 -1.10 -1.79 22.81
N ASP A 51 -0.69 -2.40 21.69
CA ASP A 51 0.51 -2.01 20.95
C ASP A 51 0.39 -0.59 20.39
N VAL A 52 -0.75 -0.22 19.80
CA VAL A 52 -1.02 1.17 19.38
C VAL A 52 -1.00 2.12 20.57
N LEU A 53 -1.72 1.80 21.65
CA LEU A 53 -1.90 2.71 22.79
C LEU A 53 -0.59 2.94 23.56
N LYS A 54 0.29 1.93 23.68
CA LYS A 54 1.58 2.09 24.38
C LYS A 54 2.50 3.12 23.72
N HIS A 55 2.30 3.40 22.43
CA HIS A 55 3.04 4.41 21.69
C HIS A 55 2.34 5.78 21.68
N CYS A 56 1.19 5.91 22.31
CA CYS A 56 0.47 7.18 22.50
C CYS A 56 1.07 8.00 23.65
N ILE A 57 0.77 9.30 23.64
CA ILE A 57 1.09 10.20 24.74
C ILE A 57 0.12 9.93 25.91
N ALA A 58 0.65 9.67 27.09
CA ALA A 58 -0.19 9.43 28.26
C ALA A 58 -0.93 10.71 28.67
N PRO A 59 -2.22 10.62 29.11
CA PRO A 59 -2.98 11.77 29.56
C PRO A 59 -2.24 12.60 30.63
N GLY A 60 -2.32 13.92 30.53
CA GLY A 60 -1.63 14.87 31.43
C GLY A 60 -0.19 15.23 31.00
N ILE A 61 0.36 14.56 29.98
CA ILE A 61 1.68 14.90 29.43
C ILE A 61 1.51 15.82 28.23
N LYS A 62 2.17 16.98 28.28
CA LYS A 62 2.11 17.96 27.18
C LYS A 62 3.06 17.55 26.07
N ASP A 63 2.54 16.81 25.11
CA ASP A 63 3.25 16.39 23.90
C ASP A 63 2.26 15.91 22.82
N ASN A 64 2.71 15.84 21.59
CA ASN A 64 1.95 15.39 20.44
C ASN A 64 2.72 14.30 19.68
N ILE A 65 2.02 13.27 19.25
CA ILE A 65 2.61 12.20 18.45
C ILE A 65 1.70 11.79 17.30
N THR A 66 2.30 11.37 16.20
CA THR A 66 1.61 10.71 15.09
C THR A 66 2.11 9.27 14.97
N ASN A 67 1.20 8.32 14.91
CA ASN A 67 1.49 6.90 14.70
C ASN A 67 0.56 6.33 13.62
N ILE A 68 0.88 5.13 13.13
CA ILE A 68 0.11 4.48 12.08
C ILE A 68 -0.23 3.03 12.45
N ALA A 69 -1.47 2.64 12.19
CA ALA A 69 -1.94 1.26 12.24
C ALA A 69 -2.20 0.77 10.81
N VAL A 70 -1.43 -0.21 10.37
CA VAL A 70 -1.45 -0.74 9.00
C VAL A 70 -2.20 -2.06 8.99
N GLY A 71 -3.29 -2.13 8.24
CA GLY A 71 -4.07 -3.36 8.09
C GLY A 71 -4.31 -3.66 6.61
N TYR A 72 -4.76 -4.89 6.32
CA TYR A 72 -5.22 -5.25 4.99
C TYR A 72 -6.59 -4.63 4.66
N ILE A 73 -6.95 -4.66 3.38
CA ILE A 73 -8.26 -4.20 2.91
C ILE A 73 -9.35 -5.08 3.53
N GLN A 74 -10.39 -4.44 4.10
CA GLN A 74 -11.53 -5.16 4.71
C GLN A 74 -11.14 -6.21 5.77
N SER A 75 -10.00 -6.01 6.44
CA SER A 75 -9.47 -6.92 7.45
C SER A 75 -10.03 -6.70 8.86
N GLY A 76 -10.88 -5.68 9.07
CA GLY A 76 -11.46 -5.36 10.37
C GLY A 76 -10.84 -4.15 11.06
N LYS A 77 -10.28 -3.17 10.32
CA LYS A 77 -9.75 -1.91 10.86
C LYS A 77 -10.73 -1.21 11.80
N THR A 78 -12.03 -1.21 11.47
CA THR A 78 -13.07 -0.64 12.35
C THR A 78 -13.08 -1.31 13.73
N LEU A 79 -13.05 -2.63 13.80
CA LEU A 79 -13.01 -3.37 15.06
C LEU A 79 -11.73 -3.00 15.86
N SER A 80 -10.60 -2.87 15.18
CA SER A 80 -9.33 -2.47 15.80
C SER A 80 -9.43 -1.09 16.44
N TYR A 81 -9.90 -0.06 15.71
CA TYR A 81 -9.99 1.27 16.30
C TYR A 81 -11.13 1.42 17.31
N THR A 82 -12.21 0.63 17.22
CA THR A 82 -13.24 0.59 18.27
C THR A 82 -12.68 -0.05 19.56
N THR A 83 -11.87 -1.11 19.44
CA THR A 83 -11.13 -1.69 20.57
C THR A 83 -10.17 -0.68 21.16
N LEU A 84 -9.41 0.04 20.33
CA LEU A 84 -8.52 1.11 20.78
C LEU A 84 -9.29 2.22 21.52
N THR A 85 -10.49 2.56 21.06
CA THR A 85 -11.39 3.53 21.72
C THR A 85 -11.72 3.12 23.14
N THR A 86 -12.15 1.86 23.34
CA THR A 86 -12.50 1.36 24.68
C THR A 86 -11.28 1.32 25.58
N LEU A 87 -10.14 0.88 25.04
CA LEU A 87 -8.89 0.79 25.75
C LEU A 87 -8.33 2.18 26.11
N ALA A 88 -8.39 3.15 25.22
CA ALA A 88 -8.02 4.53 25.49
C ALA A 88 -8.90 5.16 26.57
N ALA A 89 -10.21 4.90 26.54
CA ALA A 89 -11.13 5.36 27.57
C ALA A 89 -10.83 4.76 28.95
N ASP A 90 -10.45 3.47 29.02
CA ASP A 90 -10.02 2.82 30.26
C ASP A 90 -8.67 3.38 30.79
N ASN A 91 -7.87 3.99 29.90
CA ASN A 91 -6.56 4.57 30.24
C ASN A 91 -6.59 6.12 30.30
N GLY A 92 -7.76 6.73 30.49
CA GLY A 92 -7.90 8.14 30.84
C GLY A 92 -8.01 9.10 29.66
N PHE A 93 -8.14 8.63 28.43
CA PHE A 93 -8.51 9.52 27.31
C PHE A 93 -9.98 9.93 27.42
N ARG A 94 -10.20 11.23 27.45
CA ARG A 94 -11.53 11.82 27.65
C ARG A 94 -12.19 12.29 26.35
N ILE A 95 -11.39 12.47 25.30
CA ILE A 95 -11.85 12.95 24.00
C ILE A 95 -11.28 12.04 22.93
N ILE A 96 -12.16 11.49 22.10
CA ILE A 96 -11.80 10.70 20.94
C ILE A 96 -12.48 11.29 19.70
N ILE A 97 -11.67 11.70 18.72
CA ILE A 97 -12.11 12.28 17.47
C ILE A 97 -11.87 11.25 16.37
N TYR A 98 -12.88 10.98 15.56
CA TYR A 98 -12.74 10.13 14.37
C TYR A 98 -12.83 11.02 13.14
N LEU A 99 -11.72 11.16 12.43
CA LEU A 99 -11.72 11.75 11.10
C LEU A 99 -12.14 10.65 10.12
N THR A 100 -13.38 10.69 9.72
CA THR A 100 -14.00 9.69 8.83
C THR A 100 -13.67 9.98 7.37
N GLY A 101 -14.24 9.25 6.42
CA GLY A 101 -14.04 9.54 4.99
C GLY A 101 -14.58 10.91 4.55
N VAL A 102 -14.45 11.18 3.27
CA VAL A 102 -14.84 12.47 2.66
C VAL A 102 -16.32 12.55 2.28
N THR A 103 -17.10 11.49 2.49
CA THR A 103 -18.52 11.43 2.11
C THR A 103 -19.44 11.30 3.33
N THR A 104 -20.65 11.84 3.21
CA THR A 104 -21.68 11.74 4.25
C THR A 104 -22.04 10.27 4.56
N SER A 105 -22.05 9.41 3.55
CA SER A 105 -22.35 7.98 3.73
C SER A 105 -21.34 7.30 4.66
N LEU A 106 -20.05 7.51 4.43
CA LEU A 106 -18.98 6.98 5.30
C LEU A 106 -19.08 7.50 6.73
N ASN A 107 -19.35 8.80 6.87
CA ASN A 107 -19.51 9.40 8.19
C ASN A 107 -20.68 8.79 8.95
N ASN A 108 -21.83 8.66 8.29
CA ASN A 108 -23.03 8.06 8.88
C ASN A 108 -22.81 6.58 9.22
N GLN A 109 -22.10 5.83 8.37
CA GLN A 109 -21.75 4.44 8.64
C GLN A 109 -20.84 4.31 9.88
N THR A 110 -19.81 5.15 9.98
CA THR A 110 -18.92 5.19 11.14
C THR A 110 -19.70 5.60 12.41
N TYR A 111 -20.55 6.62 12.30
CA TYR A 111 -21.38 7.08 13.40
C TYR A 111 -22.29 5.95 13.93
N GLY A 112 -23.03 5.29 13.04
CA GLY A 112 -23.92 4.18 13.40
C GLY A 112 -23.17 3.01 14.04
N ARG A 113 -22.03 2.62 13.48
CA ARG A 113 -21.19 1.56 14.06
C ARG A 113 -20.69 1.90 15.46
N ILE A 114 -20.16 3.10 15.66
CA ILE A 114 -19.73 3.56 17.00
C ILE A 114 -20.89 3.51 17.98
N GLN A 115 -22.06 3.99 17.57
CA GLN A 115 -23.26 4.00 18.40
C GLN A 115 -23.70 2.60 18.84
N GLU A 116 -23.71 1.65 17.90
CA GLU A 116 -24.10 0.26 18.12
C GLU A 116 -23.04 -0.53 18.89
N ASP A 117 -21.80 -0.50 18.43
CA ASP A 117 -20.71 -1.29 18.97
C ASP A 117 -20.37 -0.89 20.40
N LEU A 118 -20.40 0.40 20.72
CA LEU A 118 -20.14 0.91 22.06
C LEU A 118 -21.39 1.05 22.92
N LYS A 119 -22.57 0.68 22.40
CA LYS A 119 -23.86 0.78 23.10
C LYS A 119 -24.08 2.14 23.75
N VAL A 120 -23.79 3.21 23.01
CA VAL A 120 -23.76 4.59 23.53
C VAL A 120 -25.08 4.97 24.20
N ASN A 121 -26.20 4.52 23.68
CA ASN A 121 -27.54 4.81 24.23
C ASN A 121 -27.88 4.03 25.51
N GLU A 122 -27.12 2.99 25.81
CA GLU A 122 -27.36 2.08 26.94
C GLU A 122 -26.33 2.27 28.08
N SER A 123 -25.29 3.09 27.86
CA SER A 123 -24.15 3.24 28.75
C SER A 123 -23.85 4.70 29.05
N GLU A 124 -23.55 5.03 30.29
CA GLU A 124 -23.04 6.34 30.70
C GLU A 124 -21.52 6.52 30.42
N TRP A 125 -20.86 5.50 29.86
CA TRP A 125 -19.42 5.53 29.60
C TRP A 125 -19.03 6.44 28.46
N TYR A 126 -19.94 6.66 27.48
CA TYR A 126 -19.67 7.42 26.27
C TYR A 126 -20.74 8.47 26.00
N SER A 127 -20.34 9.58 25.40
CA SER A 127 -21.22 10.61 24.88
C SER A 127 -20.83 10.89 23.44
N LEU A 128 -21.75 10.59 22.50
CA LEU A 128 -21.52 10.69 21.07
C LEU A 128 -22.12 12.02 20.54
N PHE A 129 -21.30 12.80 19.87
CA PHE A 129 -21.67 14.09 19.29
C PHE A 129 -21.98 13.93 17.79
N GLU A 130 -23.03 14.60 17.35
CA GLU A 130 -23.40 14.66 15.93
C GLU A 130 -22.39 15.51 15.15
N ASP A 131 -22.07 15.09 13.93
CA ASP A 131 -21.21 15.85 13.03
C ASP A 131 -22.02 16.93 12.29
N ASN A 132 -22.36 18.01 12.99
CA ASN A 132 -23.11 19.14 12.44
C ASN A 132 -22.32 20.44 12.59
N PRO A 133 -21.81 21.04 11.49
CA PRO A 133 -21.05 22.29 11.54
C PRO A 133 -21.78 23.49 12.16
N LYS A 134 -23.11 23.42 12.34
CA LYS A 134 -23.91 24.49 12.95
C LYS A 134 -24.00 24.40 14.48
N ASN A 135 -23.58 23.30 15.08
CA ASN A 135 -23.76 23.04 16.52
C ASN A 135 -22.62 23.57 17.40
N ILE A 136 -21.81 24.55 16.96
CA ILE A 136 -20.60 24.98 17.65
C ILE A 136 -20.91 25.45 19.08
N ASP A 137 -21.88 26.34 19.27
CA ASP A 137 -22.17 26.92 20.59
C ASP A 137 -22.76 25.87 21.55
N SER A 138 -23.69 25.03 21.08
CA SER A 138 -24.25 23.94 21.85
C SER A 138 -23.21 22.90 22.23
N ASP A 139 -22.27 22.57 21.32
CA ASP A 139 -21.18 21.66 21.59
C ASP A 139 -20.22 22.21 22.64
N ILE A 140 -19.90 23.53 22.61
CA ILE A 140 -19.07 24.17 23.62
C ILE A 140 -19.68 24.00 25.01
N ASP A 141 -20.99 24.25 25.15
CA ASP A 141 -21.67 24.14 26.44
C ASP A 141 -21.73 22.67 26.93
N LEU A 142 -22.03 21.74 26.05
CA LEU A 142 -22.08 20.31 26.37
C LEU A 142 -20.70 19.77 26.73
N VAL A 143 -19.68 20.03 25.92
CA VAL A 143 -18.30 19.58 26.16
C VAL A 143 -17.78 20.11 27.50
N ALA A 144 -17.96 21.41 27.77
CA ALA A 144 -17.56 22.00 29.04
C ALA A 144 -18.28 21.37 30.24
N SER A 145 -19.58 21.08 30.10
CA SER A 145 -20.38 20.40 31.13
C SER A 145 -19.90 18.96 31.36
N TYR A 146 -19.72 18.18 30.31
CA TYR A 146 -19.27 16.78 30.45
C TYR A 146 -17.84 16.68 31.01
N LEU A 147 -16.90 17.50 30.55
CA LEU A 147 -15.53 17.51 31.08
C LEU A 147 -15.49 17.87 32.57
N LYS A 148 -16.42 18.72 33.04
CA LYS A 148 -16.46 19.18 34.41
C LYS A 148 -17.23 18.26 35.36
N TYR A 149 -18.34 17.70 34.91
CA TYR A 149 -19.32 17.02 35.77
C TYR A 149 -19.55 15.52 35.47
N SER A 150 -18.98 15.00 34.36
CA SER A 150 -19.14 13.61 33.96
C SER A 150 -17.77 12.92 33.88
N THR A 151 -17.76 11.59 33.91
CA THR A 151 -16.63 10.73 33.62
C THR A 151 -16.68 10.09 32.24
N SER A 152 -17.73 10.39 31.44
CA SER A 152 -17.89 9.88 30.08
C SER A 152 -16.75 10.27 29.20
N THR A 153 -16.37 9.38 28.27
CA THR A 153 -15.49 9.70 27.16
C THR A 153 -16.33 10.28 26.02
N LEU A 154 -15.90 11.42 25.48
CA LEU A 154 -16.60 12.18 24.47
C LEU A 154 -16.13 11.73 23.08
N LEU A 155 -17.05 11.32 22.23
CA LEU A 155 -16.79 10.78 20.89
C LEU A 155 -17.26 11.74 19.82
N PHE A 156 -16.37 12.12 18.89
CA PHE A 156 -16.62 13.08 17.82
C PHE A 156 -16.30 12.50 16.44
N PRO A 157 -17.22 11.81 15.78
CA PRO A 157 -17.10 11.55 14.36
C PRO A 157 -17.16 12.85 13.58
N ALA A 158 -16.28 13.04 12.60
CA ALA A 158 -16.26 14.23 11.75
C ALA A 158 -15.77 13.87 10.34
N MET A 159 -16.49 14.33 9.33
CA MET A 159 -16.07 14.20 7.93
C MET A 159 -14.75 14.95 7.69
N LYS A 160 -13.90 14.40 6.82
CA LYS A 160 -12.70 15.09 6.30
C LYS A 160 -13.09 16.18 5.29
N GLN A 161 -13.82 17.15 5.77
CA GLN A 161 -14.21 18.37 5.04
C GLN A 161 -13.93 19.60 5.91
N GLN A 162 -13.57 20.70 5.27
CA GLN A 162 -13.13 21.92 5.95
C GLN A 162 -14.08 22.34 7.08
N GLN A 163 -15.37 22.47 6.80
CA GLN A 163 -16.36 22.99 7.76
C GLN A 163 -16.49 22.11 9.02
N HIS A 164 -16.39 20.78 8.84
CA HIS A 164 -16.52 19.82 9.93
C HIS A 164 -15.29 19.83 10.84
N ILE A 165 -14.07 19.90 10.28
CA ILE A 165 -12.82 19.97 11.05
C ILE A 165 -12.70 21.34 11.73
N GLU A 166 -13.06 22.44 11.05
CA GLU A 166 -13.07 23.79 11.64
C GLU A 166 -14.06 23.92 12.79
N ARG A 167 -15.22 23.24 12.74
CA ARG A 167 -16.14 23.15 13.88
C ARG A 167 -15.41 22.64 15.12
N LEU A 168 -14.73 21.48 15.02
CA LEU A 168 -13.98 20.92 16.14
C LEU A 168 -12.90 21.86 16.62
N THR A 169 -12.15 22.48 15.70
CA THR A 169 -11.14 23.48 16.04
C THR A 169 -11.73 24.63 16.84
N LYS A 170 -12.90 25.17 16.45
CA LYS A 170 -13.59 26.25 17.16
C LYS A 170 -14.09 25.82 18.52
N VAL A 171 -14.70 24.62 18.63
CA VAL A 171 -15.17 24.05 19.91
C VAL A 171 -14.00 23.93 20.89
N PHE A 172 -12.94 23.25 20.50
CA PHE A 172 -11.82 22.96 21.40
C PHE A 172 -10.87 24.14 21.62
N SER A 173 -10.88 25.16 20.76
CA SER A 173 -10.16 26.42 20.97
C SER A 173 -10.86 27.37 21.94
N ASN A 174 -12.10 27.08 22.33
CA ASN A 174 -12.84 27.93 23.28
C ASN A 174 -12.13 27.96 24.65
N TYR A 175 -12.00 29.16 25.24
CA TYR A 175 -11.27 29.36 26.49
C TYR A 175 -11.82 28.53 27.66
N ARG A 176 -13.14 28.29 27.72
CA ARG A 176 -13.79 27.45 28.76
C ARG A 176 -13.36 26.00 28.69
N ILE A 177 -13.07 25.49 27.49
CA ILE A 177 -12.67 24.11 27.23
C ILE A 177 -11.16 23.95 27.39
N LYS A 178 -10.36 24.92 26.89
CA LYS A 178 -8.88 24.87 26.97
C LYS A 178 -8.35 24.61 28.38
N GLU A 179 -8.93 25.23 29.39
CA GLU A 179 -8.52 25.01 30.79
C GLU A 179 -8.81 23.57 31.26
N LEU A 180 -9.91 22.98 30.78
CA LEU A 180 -10.33 21.63 31.13
C LEU A 180 -9.56 20.54 30.34
N LEU A 181 -8.86 20.92 29.25
CA LEU A 181 -8.08 20.00 28.42
C LEU A 181 -6.66 19.71 28.96
N LYS A 182 -6.15 20.52 29.92
CA LYS A 182 -4.76 20.47 30.37
C LYS A 182 -4.31 19.11 30.86
N ASP A 183 -5.23 18.37 31.50
CA ASP A 183 -4.94 17.07 32.13
C ASP A 183 -5.64 15.91 31.42
N ASN A 184 -6.33 16.17 30.30
CA ASN A 184 -7.10 15.18 29.57
C ASN A 184 -6.37 14.77 28.29
N GLY A 185 -6.20 13.47 28.08
CA GLY A 185 -5.69 12.91 26.82
C GLY A 185 -6.72 13.02 25.70
N VAL A 186 -6.24 13.38 24.53
CA VAL A 186 -7.02 13.41 23.28
C VAL A 186 -6.46 12.40 22.30
N LEU A 187 -7.33 11.56 21.75
CA LEU A 187 -7.01 10.61 20.70
C LEU A 187 -7.71 11.03 19.42
N ILE A 188 -6.96 11.22 18.35
CA ILE A 188 -7.51 11.44 17.01
C ILE A 188 -7.25 10.19 16.20
N ILE A 189 -8.30 9.56 15.72
CA ILE A 189 -8.28 8.39 14.84
C ILE A 189 -8.62 8.86 13.43
N ASP A 190 -7.67 8.76 12.52
CA ASP A 190 -7.82 9.12 11.12
C ASP A 190 -8.06 7.86 10.29
N ASP A 191 -9.31 7.54 10.02
CA ASP A 191 -9.69 6.38 9.21
C ASP A 191 -9.46 6.68 7.72
N GLU A 192 -8.87 5.75 7.00
CA GLU A 192 -8.39 5.92 5.62
C GLU A 192 -7.49 7.17 5.48
N ALA A 193 -6.44 7.23 6.29
CA ALA A 193 -5.54 8.39 6.37
C ALA A 193 -4.84 8.74 5.04
N ASP A 194 -4.73 7.80 4.10
CA ASP A 194 -4.27 8.05 2.73
C ASP A 194 -5.22 8.95 1.92
N GLN A 195 -6.47 9.14 2.40
CA GLN A 195 -7.47 9.98 1.74
C GLN A 195 -7.51 11.39 2.33
N ALA A 196 -7.21 12.39 1.52
CA ALA A 196 -7.34 13.81 1.80
C ALA A 196 -6.54 14.36 3.00
N SER A 197 -5.95 13.51 3.87
CA SER A 197 -5.23 13.99 5.06
C SER A 197 -3.88 14.59 4.73
N PHE A 198 -3.17 14.10 3.70
CA PHE A 198 -1.85 14.60 3.31
C PHE A 198 -1.91 15.85 2.42
N ASN A 199 -0.82 16.62 2.45
CA ASN A 199 -0.70 17.82 1.63
C ASN A 199 -0.60 17.47 0.13
N THR A 200 -1.65 17.76 -0.62
CA THR A 200 -1.68 17.52 -2.09
C THR A 200 -0.86 18.55 -2.89
N TYR A 201 -0.31 19.57 -2.25
CA TYR A 201 0.56 20.56 -2.85
C TYR A 201 2.07 20.27 -2.59
N ALA A 202 2.38 19.21 -1.85
CA ALA A 202 3.74 18.86 -1.48
C ALA A 202 4.71 18.84 -2.68
N LYS A 203 4.31 18.21 -3.79
CA LYS A 203 5.13 18.17 -5.01
C LYS A 203 5.45 19.55 -5.61
N LYS A 204 4.54 20.53 -5.46
CA LYS A 204 4.75 21.89 -5.97
C LYS A 204 5.74 22.69 -5.11
N ASN A 205 5.92 22.25 -3.88
CA ASN A 205 6.67 22.93 -2.84
C ASN A 205 8.00 22.24 -2.50
N VAL A 206 8.45 21.29 -3.31
CA VAL A 206 9.68 20.49 -3.08
C VAL A 206 10.94 21.39 -2.89
N ASP A 207 10.99 22.54 -3.59
CA ASP A 207 12.14 23.44 -3.51
C ASP A 207 11.95 24.58 -2.47
N LYS A 208 10.86 24.56 -1.68
CA LYS A 208 10.60 25.55 -0.63
C LYS A 208 11.11 25.03 0.71
N PRO A 209 11.94 25.79 1.44
CA PRO A 209 12.48 25.35 2.74
C PRO A 209 11.40 25.26 3.81
N ASP A 210 10.38 26.14 3.76
CA ASP A 210 9.24 26.18 4.69
C ASP A 210 7.93 26.33 3.90
N TRP A 211 6.86 25.74 4.42
CA TRP A 211 5.54 25.81 3.81
C TRP A 211 4.65 26.81 4.54
N GLU A 212 4.21 27.84 3.81
CA GLU A 212 3.19 28.76 4.28
C GLU A 212 1.79 28.16 4.15
N GLU A 213 0.76 28.83 4.72
CA GLU A 213 -0.63 28.33 4.68
C GLU A 213 -1.15 28.14 3.24
N ASP A 214 -0.76 29.00 2.31
CA ASP A 214 -1.15 28.91 0.89
C ASP A 214 -0.47 27.73 0.15
N ASP A 215 0.58 27.15 0.73
CA ASP A 215 1.29 25.99 0.22
C ASP A 215 0.69 24.65 0.71
N GLN A 216 -0.34 24.73 1.54
CA GLN A 216 -1.00 23.59 2.15
C GLN A 216 -2.38 23.34 1.51
N SER A 217 -2.72 22.07 1.32
CA SER A 217 -4.09 21.73 0.94
C SER A 217 -5.05 22.01 2.11
N ARG A 218 -6.27 22.43 1.78
CA ARG A 218 -7.25 22.91 2.79
C ARG A 218 -7.49 21.92 3.92
N ILE A 219 -7.67 20.65 3.62
CA ILE A 219 -7.94 19.60 4.63
C ILE A 219 -6.71 19.40 5.51
N TYR A 220 -5.51 19.28 4.90
CA TYR A 220 -4.26 19.18 5.63
C TYR A 220 -4.08 20.34 6.62
N SER A 221 -4.23 21.60 6.16
CA SER A 221 -4.16 22.80 7.01
C SER A 221 -5.18 22.75 8.16
N CYS A 222 -6.42 22.32 7.90
CA CYS A 222 -7.44 22.19 8.95
C CYS A 222 -7.05 21.13 10.00
N ILE A 223 -6.49 20.02 9.58
CA ILE A 223 -5.99 18.95 10.49
C ILE A 223 -4.87 19.50 11.37
N LEU A 224 -3.88 20.20 10.78
CA LEU A 224 -2.79 20.78 11.55
C LEU A 224 -3.31 21.81 12.58
N LYS A 225 -4.24 22.67 12.18
CA LYS A 225 -4.87 23.64 13.09
C LYS A 225 -5.64 22.95 14.23
N LEU A 226 -6.36 21.87 13.95
CA LEU A 226 -7.05 21.09 14.98
C LEU A 226 -6.04 20.49 15.95
N ARG A 227 -4.95 19.91 15.47
CA ARG A 227 -3.89 19.32 16.32
C ARG A 227 -3.30 20.31 17.31
N THR A 228 -3.03 21.56 16.87
CA THR A 228 -2.45 22.59 17.71
C THR A 228 -3.39 23.09 18.83
N THR A 229 -4.67 22.71 18.82
CA THR A 229 -5.61 23.08 19.89
C THR A 229 -5.41 22.23 21.16
N PHE A 230 -4.77 21.08 21.05
CA PHE A 230 -4.64 20.12 22.14
C PHE A 230 -3.23 20.09 22.72
N PRO A 231 -3.08 20.28 24.03
CA PRO A 231 -1.77 20.22 24.70
C PRO A 231 -1.24 18.78 24.86
N CYS A 232 -2.12 17.78 24.88
CA CYS A 232 -1.81 16.35 25.00
C CYS A 232 -2.62 15.57 23.95
N MET A 233 -1.97 15.13 22.88
CA MET A 233 -2.69 14.51 21.78
C MET A 233 -1.89 13.40 21.11
N SER A 234 -2.60 12.32 20.76
CA SER A 234 -2.09 11.26 19.89
C SER A 234 -2.93 11.16 18.65
N TYR A 235 -2.28 11.18 17.48
CA TYR A 235 -2.90 11.07 16.16
C TYR A 235 -2.57 9.71 15.59
N ILE A 236 -3.58 8.89 15.33
CA ILE A 236 -3.41 7.53 14.82
C ILE A 236 -4.02 7.43 13.45
N GLN A 237 -3.17 7.20 12.47
CA GLN A 237 -3.55 6.93 11.09
C GLN A 237 -3.94 5.45 10.94
N TYR A 238 -5.14 5.18 10.45
CA TYR A 238 -5.56 3.85 10.04
C TYR A 238 -5.62 3.79 8.52
N THR A 239 -4.87 2.89 7.92
CA THR A 239 -4.88 2.70 6.47
C THR A 239 -4.50 1.28 6.09
N ALA A 240 -4.88 0.87 4.89
CA ALA A 240 -4.33 -0.32 4.25
C ALA A 240 -3.25 0.06 3.20
N THR A 241 -3.20 1.36 2.76
CA THR A 241 -2.17 1.90 1.86
C THR A 241 -1.19 2.85 2.58
N PRO A 242 -0.27 2.36 3.40
CA PRO A 242 0.63 3.22 4.17
C PRO A 242 1.73 3.90 3.34
N GLN A 243 1.86 3.56 2.04
CA GLN A 243 2.92 4.08 1.17
C GLN A 243 2.96 5.61 1.16
N ALA A 244 1.80 6.25 1.16
CA ALA A 244 1.69 7.70 1.23
C ALA A 244 2.33 8.25 2.52
N ALA A 245 1.97 7.69 3.68
CA ALA A 245 2.45 8.09 4.99
C ALA A 245 3.96 7.87 5.17
N PHE A 246 4.52 6.85 4.50
CA PHE A 246 5.95 6.52 4.58
C PHE A 246 6.82 7.37 3.64
N LEU A 247 6.22 8.03 2.67
CA LEU A 247 6.92 8.80 1.64
C LEU A 247 6.81 10.32 1.82
N ILE A 248 6.09 10.80 2.82
CA ILE A 248 6.11 12.22 3.19
C ILE A 248 7.39 12.56 3.96
N ASP A 249 7.70 13.85 4.06
CA ASP A 249 8.86 14.34 4.81
C ASP A 249 8.78 13.87 6.29
N SER A 250 9.90 13.43 6.83
CA SER A 250 10.00 13.00 8.23
C SER A 250 9.75 14.14 9.24
N ASN A 251 9.88 15.39 8.81
CA ASN A 251 9.60 16.57 9.60
C ASN A 251 8.12 17.02 9.50
N ASP A 252 7.32 16.38 8.64
CA ASP A 252 5.88 16.67 8.55
C ASP A 252 5.18 16.21 9.82
N ASP A 253 4.31 17.03 10.38
CA ASP A 253 3.53 16.73 11.59
C ASP A 253 2.65 15.47 11.44
N LEU A 254 2.28 15.10 10.22
CA LEU A 254 1.54 13.87 9.93
C LEU A 254 2.46 12.68 9.60
N SER A 255 3.80 12.85 9.62
CA SER A 255 4.73 11.73 9.48
C SER A 255 4.67 10.82 10.71
N PRO A 256 4.34 9.53 10.56
CA PRO A 256 4.19 8.64 11.69
C PRO A 256 5.56 8.25 12.28
N GLN A 257 5.65 8.21 13.60
CA GLN A 257 6.88 7.83 14.32
C GLN A 257 6.92 6.32 14.61
N TYR A 258 5.75 5.73 14.90
CA TYR A 258 5.60 4.30 15.21
C TYR A 258 4.51 3.69 14.35
N HIS A 259 4.62 2.39 14.18
CA HIS A 259 3.63 1.62 13.44
C HIS A 259 3.20 0.38 14.23
N THR A 260 1.97 -0.03 13.99
CA THR A 260 1.44 -1.33 14.42
C THR A 260 0.85 -2.01 13.20
N VAL A 261 1.19 -3.27 12.98
CA VAL A 261 0.66 -4.07 11.88
C VAL A 261 -0.50 -4.91 12.39
N LEU A 262 -1.68 -4.67 11.82
CA LEU A 262 -2.90 -5.39 12.20
C LEU A 262 -2.96 -6.75 11.50
N THR A 263 -3.27 -7.79 12.26
CA THR A 263 -3.39 -9.15 11.76
C THR A 263 -4.85 -9.43 11.38
N PRO A 264 -5.15 -9.87 10.15
CA PRO A 264 -6.50 -10.27 9.78
C PRO A 264 -6.99 -11.43 10.65
N GLY A 265 -8.27 -11.41 11.00
CA GLY A 265 -8.90 -12.51 11.73
C GLY A 265 -8.98 -13.79 10.90
N LYS A 266 -9.27 -14.90 11.58
CA LYS A 266 -9.45 -16.22 10.94
C LYS A 266 -10.56 -16.19 9.90
N GLY A 267 -10.28 -16.74 8.73
CA GLY A 267 -11.24 -16.76 7.60
C GLY A 267 -11.17 -15.53 6.70
N TYR A 268 -10.23 -14.63 6.91
CA TYR A 268 -9.93 -13.56 5.97
C TYR A 268 -9.36 -14.13 4.66
N THR A 269 -9.87 -13.66 3.53
CA THR A 269 -9.44 -13.99 2.18
C THR A 269 -9.05 -12.69 1.48
N GLY A 270 -7.77 -12.45 1.39
CA GLY A 270 -7.20 -11.23 0.81
C GLY A 270 -6.47 -11.47 -0.50
N GLY A 271 -5.61 -10.54 -0.86
CA GLY A 271 -4.84 -10.57 -2.10
C GLY A 271 -4.07 -11.87 -2.31
N LYS A 272 -3.40 -12.36 -1.27
CA LYS A 272 -2.67 -13.62 -1.33
C LYS A 272 -3.55 -14.80 -1.76
N THR A 273 -4.78 -14.90 -1.22
CA THR A 273 -5.72 -15.98 -1.59
C THR A 273 -6.12 -15.90 -3.06
N PHE A 274 -6.41 -14.69 -3.58
CA PHE A 274 -6.92 -14.50 -4.95
C PHE A 274 -5.83 -14.52 -6.00
N PHE A 275 -4.62 -13.98 -5.72
CA PHE A 275 -3.59 -13.74 -6.73
C PHE A 275 -2.28 -14.50 -6.51
N CYS A 276 -2.20 -15.38 -5.49
CA CYS A 276 -1.02 -16.20 -5.25
C CYS A 276 -1.38 -17.67 -4.99
N ASP A 277 -2.34 -17.93 -4.07
CA ASP A 277 -2.61 -19.30 -3.62
C ASP A 277 -3.63 -20.02 -4.52
N LYS A 278 -4.63 -19.30 -5.09
CA LYS A 278 -5.76 -19.84 -5.85
C LYS A 278 -6.07 -19.02 -7.11
N GLU A 279 -5.09 -18.41 -7.73
CA GLU A 279 -5.30 -17.52 -8.89
C GLU A 279 -6.02 -18.22 -10.04
N ASP A 280 -5.54 -19.38 -10.48
CA ASP A 280 -6.12 -20.17 -11.59
C ASP A 280 -7.58 -20.58 -11.36
N ASP A 281 -8.04 -20.50 -10.11
CA ASP A 281 -9.36 -20.95 -9.69
C ASP A 281 -10.32 -19.83 -9.37
N LEU A 282 -9.84 -18.68 -8.87
CA LEU A 282 -10.66 -17.57 -8.40
C LEU A 282 -10.67 -16.36 -9.34
N VAL A 283 -9.71 -16.26 -10.27
CA VAL A 283 -9.59 -15.14 -11.21
C VAL A 283 -9.83 -15.63 -12.64
N GLU A 284 -10.73 -14.96 -13.34
CA GLU A 284 -11.06 -15.26 -14.74
C GLU A 284 -10.66 -14.09 -15.66
N GLU A 285 -9.96 -14.37 -16.76
CA GLU A 285 -9.52 -13.37 -17.71
C GLU A 285 -10.68 -12.93 -18.63
N ILE A 286 -10.95 -11.63 -18.66
CA ILE A 286 -11.85 -11.02 -19.66
C ILE A 286 -11.05 -10.76 -20.94
N LYS A 287 -11.45 -11.42 -22.02
CA LYS A 287 -10.81 -11.29 -23.34
C LYS A 287 -11.56 -10.33 -24.28
N ASP A 288 -12.87 -10.23 -24.12
CA ASP A 288 -13.80 -9.38 -24.86
C ASP A 288 -13.97 -8.02 -24.16
N LEU A 289 -12.90 -7.23 -24.15
CA LEU A 289 -12.82 -5.98 -23.42
C LEU A 289 -13.85 -4.95 -23.91
N TYR A 290 -14.55 -4.35 -22.98
CA TYR A 290 -15.43 -3.21 -23.24
C TYR A 290 -14.64 -1.89 -23.25
N ASP A 291 -14.79 -1.11 -24.31
CA ASP A 291 -14.35 0.29 -24.41
C ASP A 291 -15.46 1.10 -25.07
N LYS A 292 -15.98 2.10 -24.37
CA LYS A 292 -17.10 2.93 -24.84
C LYS A 292 -16.85 3.63 -26.19
N ASP A 293 -15.58 3.89 -26.52
CA ASP A 293 -15.17 4.65 -27.70
C ASP A 293 -14.73 3.73 -28.86
N ASN A 294 -14.11 2.57 -28.54
CA ASN A 294 -13.50 1.68 -29.53
C ASN A 294 -14.23 0.33 -29.69
N ASN A 295 -14.76 -0.21 -28.61
CA ASN A 295 -15.50 -1.48 -28.59
C ASN A 295 -16.69 -1.39 -27.64
N PRO A 296 -17.79 -0.72 -28.05
CA PRO A 296 -18.94 -0.45 -27.19
C PRO A 296 -19.92 -1.63 -27.08
N ASP A 297 -19.62 -2.79 -27.68
CA ASP A 297 -20.56 -3.91 -27.74
C ASP A 297 -20.69 -4.65 -26.41
N TYR A 298 -21.73 -5.45 -26.32
CA TYR A 298 -22.00 -6.28 -25.15
C TYR A 298 -20.94 -7.36 -25.00
N PRO A 299 -20.22 -7.44 -23.86
CA PRO A 299 -19.21 -8.49 -23.67
C PRO A 299 -19.89 -9.82 -23.28
N GLU A 300 -19.60 -10.89 -24.03
CA GLU A 300 -20.14 -12.23 -23.75
C GLU A 300 -19.66 -12.79 -22.40
N SER A 301 -18.46 -12.41 -21.96
CA SER A 301 -17.93 -12.78 -20.64
C SER A 301 -18.80 -12.26 -19.49
N LEU A 302 -19.62 -11.24 -19.72
CA LEU A 302 -20.58 -10.76 -18.72
C LEU A 302 -21.70 -11.80 -18.47
N ASP A 303 -22.15 -12.51 -19.52
CA ASP A 303 -23.12 -13.59 -19.34
C ASP A 303 -22.57 -14.72 -18.49
N ASP A 304 -21.32 -15.11 -18.73
CA ASP A 304 -20.64 -16.15 -17.95
C ASP A 304 -20.54 -15.75 -16.46
N ALA A 305 -20.13 -14.51 -16.19
CA ALA A 305 -20.05 -13.97 -14.83
C ALA A 305 -21.44 -13.93 -14.16
N LEU A 306 -22.47 -13.48 -14.85
CA LEU A 306 -23.83 -13.42 -14.33
C LEU A 306 -24.41 -14.82 -14.08
N GLN A 307 -24.21 -15.79 -14.97
CA GLN A 307 -24.69 -17.16 -14.79
C GLN A 307 -24.00 -17.84 -13.61
N GLN A 308 -22.66 -17.73 -13.50
CA GLN A 308 -21.92 -18.25 -12.36
C GLN A 308 -22.38 -17.60 -11.05
N TYR A 309 -22.68 -16.30 -11.05
CA TYR A 309 -23.22 -15.59 -9.88
C TYR A 309 -24.61 -16.10 -9.48
N ILE A 310 -25.55 -16.25 -10.42
CA ILE A 310 -26.90 -16.76 -10.13
C ILE A 310 -26.83 -18.18 -9.56
N ILE A 311 -25.96 -19.04 -10.10
CA ILE A 311 -25.73 -20.40 -9.61
C ILE A 311 -25.14 -20.35 -8.19
N SER A 312 -24.15 -19.50 -7.94
CA SER A 312 -23.56 -19.32 -6.62
C SER A 312 -24.63 -18.90 -5.58
N ALA A 313 -25.51 -17.97 -5.95
CA ALA A 313 -26.60 -17.53 -5.09
C ALA A 313 -27.60 -18.68 -4.84
N ALA A 314 -27.96 -19.46 -5.86
CA ALA A 314 -28.84 -20.62 -5.69
C ALA A 314 -28.23 -21.65 -4.74
N ILE A 315 -26.95 -21.97 -4.89
CA ILE A 315 -26.24 -22.92 -4.03
C ILE A 315 -26.09 -22.39 -2.60
N GLN A 316 -25.53 -21.20 -2.42
CA GLN A 316 -25.13 -20.71 -1.11
C GLN A 316 -26.33 -20.28 -0.24
N VAL A 317 -27.38 -19.73 -0.86
CA VAL A 317 -28.54 -19.24 -0.12
C VAL A 317 -29.62 -20.35 0.09
N TYR A 318 -29.89 -21.16 -0.94
CA TYR A 318 -31.00 -22.09 -0.89
C TYR A 318 -30.60 -23.53 -0.63
N VAL A 319 -29.51 -24.01 -1.20
CA VAL A 319 -29.10 -25.41 -1.02
C VAL A 319 -28.24 -25.57 0.23
N LYS A 320 -27.08 -24.89 0.29
CA LYS A 320 -26.15 -24.98 1.44
C LYS A 320 -26.53 -24.12 2.63
N ARG A 321 -27.29 -23.04 2.41
CA ARG A 321 -27.74 -22.08 3.43
C ARG A 321 -26.59 -21.50 4.28
N ASN A 322 -25.46 -21.24 3.66
CA ASN A 322 -24.28 -20.69 4.32
C ASN A 322 -24.43 -19.19 4.59
N VAL A 323 -25.24 -18.51 3.77
CA VAL A 323 -25.51 -17.06 3.86
C VAL A 323 -26.98 -16.78 3.52
N ASN A 324 -27.51 -15.64 3.97
CA ASN A 324 -28.88 -15.23 3.69
C ASN A 324 -29.05 -14.61 2.31
N PHE A 325 -27.99 -13.99 1.80
CA PHE A 325 -27.92 -13.40 0.47
C PHE A 325 -26.48 -13.38 -0.04
N LEU A 326 -26.33 -13.22 -1.35
CA LEU A 326 -25.06 -12.90 -2.01
C LEU A 326 -25.17 -11.62 -2.83
N SER A 327 -24.03 -11.02 -3.11
CA SER A 327 -23.96 -9.86 -4.01
C SER A 327 -22.90 -10.04 -5.11
N MET A 328 -23.14 -9.33 -6.21
CA MET A 328 -22.23 -9.18 -7.34
C MET A 328 -21.96 -7.69 -7.56
N MET A 329 -20.71 -7.35 -7.86
CA MET A 329 -20.30 -6.02 -8.25
C MET A 329 -19.87 -6.00 -9.72
N VAL A 330 -20.46 -5.08 -10.48
CA VAL A 330 -20.08 -4.81 -11.87
C VAL A 330 -19.55 -3.39 -11.95
N HIS A 331 -18.30 -3.27 -12.35
CA HIS A 331 -17.56 -2.02 -12.38
C HIS A 331 -17.01 -1.74 -13.79
N PRO A 332 -17.85 -1.19 -14.73
CA PRO A 332 -17.48 -1.04 -16.14
C PRO A 332 -16.30 -0.08 -16.38
N ASP A 333 -16.54 1.20 -16.09
CA ASP A 333 -15.54 2.28 -16.15
C ASP A 333 -15.96 3.45 -15.23
N GLY A 334 -15.31 4.62 -15.35
CA GLY A 334 -15.63 5.80 -14.55
C GLY A 334 -16.82 6.63 -15.05
N SER A 335 -17.44 6.29 -16.18
CA SER A 335 -18.48 7.10 -16.81
C SER A 335 -19.89 6.69 -16.37
N LEU A 336 -20.76 7.68 -16.20
CA LEU A 336 -22.17 7.44 -15.92
C LEU A 336 -22.84 6.66 -17.06
N TYR A 337 -22.48 6.97 -18.31
CA TYR A 337 -22.99 6.31 -19.50
C TYR A 337 -22.73 4.79 -19.50
N SER A 338 -21.51 4.38 -19.22
CA SER A 338 -21.17 2.94 -19.17
C SER A 338 -21.90 2.24 -18.03
N ASN A 339 -22.06 2.87 -16.86
CA ASN A 339 -22.79 2.31 -15.74
C ASN A 339 -24.28 2.07 -16.09
N GLU A 340 -24.96 3.05 -16.71
CA GLU A 340 -26.33 2.94 -17.16
C GLU A 340 -26.50 1.88 -18.23
N ARG A 341 -25.54 1.77 -19.14
CA ARG A 341 -25.53 0.78 -20.22
C ARG A 341 -25.41 -0.65 -19.67
N PHE A 342 -24.47 -0.90 -18.78
CA PHE A 342 -24.33 -2.21 -18.14
C PHE A 342 -25.53 -2.55 -17.28
N TYR A 343 -26.06 -1.60 -16.53
CA TYR A 343 -27.29 -1.80 -15.77
C TYR A 343 -28.45 -2.23 -16.68
N THR A 344 -28.63 -1.57 -17.82
CA THR A 344 -29.69 -1.90 -18.81
C THR A 344 -29.44 -3.28 -19.41
N TRP A 345 -28.22 -3.61 -19.75
CA TRP A 345 -27.85 -4.91 -20.28
C TRP A 345 -28.15 -6.04 -19.30
N ILE A 346 -27.73 -5.90 -18.06
CA ILE A 346 -27.94 -6.91 -17.01
C ILE A 346 -29.43 -7.09 -16.76
N LYS A 347 -30.20 -6.00 -16.71
CA LYS A 347 -31.65 -6.06 -16.55
C LYS A 347 -32.30 -6.83 -17.71
N SER A 348 -31.96 -6.46 -18.94
CA SER A 348 -32.52 -7.11 -20.14
C SER A 348 -32.15 -8.59 -20.20
N ARG A 349 -30.91 -8.95 -19.83
CA ARG A 349 -30.43 -10.32 -19.83
C ARG A 349 -31.12 -11.16 -18.75
N ARG A 350 -31.24 -10.65 -17.54
CA ARG A 350 -32.00 -11.30 -16.45
C ARG A 350 -33.44 -11.54 -16.87
N ASP A 351 -34.12 -10.55 -17.43
CA ASP A 351 -35.51 -10.63 -17.83
C ASP A 351 -35.69 -11.64 -18.99
N LEU A 352 -34.74 -11.69 -19.94
CA LEU A 352 -34.70 -12.70 -21.00
C LEU A 352 -34.58 -14.10 -20.41
N TRP A 353 -33.63 -14.36 -19.54
CA TRP A 353 -33.43 -15.68 -18.89
C TRP A 353 -34.61 -16.08 -18.06
N LEU A 354 -35.23 -15.15 -17.30
CA LEU A 354 -36.45 -15.41 -16.52
C LEU A 354 -37.62 -15.83 -17.41
N ASN A 355 -37.81 -15.18 -18.57
CA ASN A 355 -38.87 -15.56 -19.51
C ASN A 355 -38.56 -16.92 -20.16
N THR A 356 -37.30 -17.15 -20.58
CA THR A 356 -36.90 -18.37 -21.28
C THR A 356 -36.98 -19.61 -20.38
N ILE A 357 -36.56 -19.53 -19.12
CA ILE A 357 -36.60 -20.67 -18.20
C ILE A 357 -38.00 -21.12 -17.86
N ASN A 358 -38.97 -20.21 -18.00
CA ASN A 358 -40.41 -20.48 -17.76
C ASN A 358 -41.17 -20.98 -19.01
N LEU A 359 -40.48 -21.18 -20.17
CA LEU A 359 -41.06 -21.81 -21.34
C LEU A 359 -41.41 -23.29 -21.04
N LYS A 360 -42.24 -23.89 -21.90
CA LYS A 360 -42.63 -25.30 -21.78
C LYS A 360 -41.43 -26.23 -21.90
N ASP A 361 -41.48 -27.36 -21.26
CA ASP A 361 -40.48 -28.40 -21.40
C ASP A 361 -40.45 -28.91 -22.85
N GLY A 362 -39.25 -29.13 -23.41
CA GLY A 362 -39.00 -29.42 -24.81
C GLY A 362 -38.85 -28.17 -25.70
N ASP A 363 -38.95 -26.95 -25.17
CA ASP A 363 -38.64 -25.75 -25.94
C ASP A 363 -37.14 -25.64 -26.12
N LEU A 364 -36.67 -25.53 -27.38
CA LEU A 364 -35.23 -25.48 -27.71
C LEU A 364 -34.49 -24.29 -27.07
N GLY A 365 -35.17 -23.17 -26.90
CA GLY A 365 -34.56 -22.00 -26.24
C GLY A 365 -34.34 -22.28 -24.73
N LYS A 366 -35.32 -22.94 -24.06
CA LYS A 366 -35.19 -23.36 -22.66
C LYS A 366 -34.09 -24.39 -22.49
N GLU A 367 -34.02 -25.40 -23.34
CA GLU A 367 -32.97 -26.44 -23.28
C GLU A 367 -31.60 -25.84 -23.44
N ARG A 368 -31.38 -24.95 -24.44
CA ARG A 368 -30.13 -24.25 -24.64
C ARG A 368 -29.73 -23.43 -23.40
N LEU A 369 -30.65 -22.68 -22.83
CA LEU A 369 -30.40 -21.91 -21.63
C LEU A 369 -30.00 -22.79 -20.45
N ILE A 370 -30.65 -23.92 -20.26
CA ILE A 370 -30.29 -24.89 -19.23
C ILE A 370 -28.90 -25.46 -19.44
N ASP A 371 -28.50 -25.73 -20.68
CA ASP A 371 -27.14 -26.19 -20.99
C ASP A 371 -26.09 -25.10 -20.73
N GLU A 372 -26.39 -23.85 -21.04
CA GLU A 372 -25.54 -22.71 -20.70
C GLU A 372 -25.33 -22.60 -19.18
N PHE A 373 -26.42 -22.69 -18.39
CA PHE A 373 -26.33 -22.72 -16.93
C PHE A 373 -25.57 -23.96 -16.42
N ARG A 374 -25.71 -25.12 -17.06
CA ARG A 374 -24.95 -26.32 -16.72
C ARG A 374 -23.45 -26.14 -16.93
N ASN A 375 -23.06 -25.48 -18.03
CA ASN A 375 -21.65 -25.15 -18.28
C ASN A 375 -21.09 -24.23 -17.22
N SER A 376 -21.83 -23.18 -16.85
CA SER A 376 -21.43 -22.24 -15.80
C SER A 376 -21.42 -22.90 -14.40
N TYR A 377 -22.34 -23.87 -14.16
CA TYR A 377 -22.33 -24.68 -12.92
C TYR A 377 -21.03 -25.51 -12.84
N ASN A 378 -20.62 -26.17 -13.89
CA ASN A 378 -19.40 -26.97 -13.91
C ASN A 378 -18.15 -26.12 -13.62
N LYS A 379 -18.11 -24.87 -14.08
CA LYS A 379 -17.01 -23.92 -13.79
C LYS A 379 -17.00 -23.53 -12.32
N ILE A 380 -18.14 -23.05 -11.81
CA ILE A 380 -18.18 -22.45 -10.46
C ILE A 380 -18.08 -23.49 -9.34
N THR A 381 -18.48 -24.73 -9.57
CA THR A 381 -18.41 -25.81 -8.57
C THR A 381 -17.09 -26.56 -8.55
N LYS A 382 -16.17 -26.24 -9.45
CA LYS A 382 -14.85 -26.94 -9.59
C LYS A 382 -14.07 -27.06 -8.27
N LEU A 383 -14.17 -26.06 -7.39
CA LEU A 383 -13.44 -26.00 -6.12
C LEU A 383 -14.17 -26.71 -4.96
N ASP A 384 -15.45 -26.92 -5.08
CA ASP A 384 -16.24 -27.55 -4.03
C ASP A 384 -16.05 -29.07 -4.06
N SER A 385 -15.53 -29.62 -2.98
CA SER A 385 -15.30 -31.06 -2.85
C SER A 385 -16.59 -31.90 -2.80
N ASN A 386 -17.74 -31.26 -2.49
CA ASN A 386 -19.04 -31.89 -2.42
C ASN A 386 -20.14 -30.93 -2.93
N PRO A 387 -20.15 -30.66 -4.26
CA PRO A 387 -21.13 -29.77 -4.84
C PRO A 387 -22.53 -30.42 -4.87
N PRO A 388 -23.62 -29.63 -4.67
CA PRO A 388 -24.97 -30.14 -4.88
C PRO A 388 -25.16 -30.51 -6.37
N THR A 389 -26.11 -31.43 -6.67
CA THR A 389 -26.36 -31.77 -8.09
C THR A 389 -26.92 -30.58 -8.87
N PHE A 390 -26.68 -30.53 -10.17
CA PHE A 390 -27.22 -29.45 -11.00
C PHE A 390 -28.72 -29.39 -10.97
N GLU A 391 -29.40 -30.55 -10.90
CA GLU A 391 -30.86 -30.69 -10.82
C GLU A 391 -31.42 -30.08 -9.53
N GLU A 392 -30.68 -30.15 -8.43
CA GLU A 392 -31.07 -29.49 -7.18
C GLU A 392 -30.92 -27.97 -7.33
N VAL A 393 -29.84 -27.49 -7.93
CA VAL A 393 -29.59 -26.07 -8.13
C VAL A 393 -30.58 -25.45 -9.11
N LEU A 394 -30.92 -26.17 -10.21
CA LEU A 394 -31.85 -25.72 -11.25
C LEU A 394 -33.20 -25.34 -10.69
N LYS A 395 -33.68 -26.06 -9.65
CA LYS A 395 -34.96 -25.76 -8.98
C LYS A 395 -35.01 -24.36 -8.38
N HIS A 396 -33.85 -23.79 -8.08
CA HIS A 396 -33.76 -22.47 -7.41
C HIS A 396 -33.40 -21.34 -8.36
N ILE A 397 -32.86 -21.61 -9.57
CA ILE A 397 -32.38 -20.59 -10.52
C ILE A 397 -33.52 -19.61 -10.88
N ASN A 398 -34.71 -20.12 -11.21
CA ASN A 398 -35.88 -19.28 -11.51
C ASN A 398 -36.18 -18.29 -10.38
N PHE A 399 -36.20 -18.81 -9.14
CA PHE A 399 -36.50 -17.98 -7.96
C PHE A 399 -35.41 -16.94 -7.69
N VAL A 400 -34.15 -17.29 -7.85
CA VAL A 400 -33.02 -16.34 -7.73
C VAL A 400 -33.13 -15.23 -8.76
N LEU A 401 -33.35 -15.57 -10.06
CA LEU A 401 -33.55 -14.61 -11.14
C LEU A 401 -34.69 -13.63 -10.83
N LEU A 402 -35.85 -14.16 -10.40
CA LEU A 402 -37.01 -13.35 -10.05
C LEU A 402 -36.75 -12.39 -8.89
N ARG A 403 -36.00 -12.83 -7.90
CA ARG A 403 -35.73 -12.06 -6.67
C ARG A 403 -34.46 -11.23 -6.73
N THR A 404 -33.63 -11.34 -7.80
CA THR A 404 -32.41 -10.52 -7.95
C THR A 404 -32.77 -9.04 -8.02
N ARG A 405 -32.18 -8.26 -7.10
CA ARG A 405 -32.27 -6.80 -7.07
C ARG A 405 -31.10 -6.19 -7.81
N LEU A 406 -31.40 -5.29 -8.74
CA LEU A 406 -30.37 -4.52 -9.43
C LEU A 406 -30.30 -3.10 -8.84
N HIS A 407 -29.08 -2.66 -8.57
CA HIS A 407 -28.79 -1.34 -8.01
C HIS A 407 -27.85 -0.60 -8.93
N LEU A 408 -28.25 0.59 -9.38
CA LEU A 408 -27.34 1.52 -10.07
C LEU A 408 -26.76 2.49 -9.03
N VAL A 409 -25.45 2.37 -8.77
CA VAL A 409 -24.73 3.12 -7.74
C VAL A 409 -23.85 4.18 -8.39
N GLN A 410 -24.37 5.39 -8.51
CA GLN A 410 -23.67 6.53 -9.11
C GLN A 410 -24.10 7.85 -8.48
N SER A 411 -23.39 8.96 -8.74
CA SER A 411 -23.84 10.28 -8.34
C SER A 411 -25.16 10.62 -9.03
N ARG A 412 -26.09 11.28 -8.31
CA ARG A 412 -27.45 11.55 -8.77
C ARG A 412 -27.44 12.25 -10.15
N THR A 413 -28.15 11.65 -11.10
CA THR A 413 -28.66 12.30 -12.30
C THR A 413 -30.16 12.46 -12.19
N GLU A 414 -30.73 13.52 -12.76
CA GLU A 414 -32.17 13.87 -12.60
C GLU A 414 -33.15 12.81 -13.11
N THR A 415 -32.69 11.81 -13.84
CA THR A 415 -33.54 10.88 -14.61
C THR A 415 -33.63 9.45 -14.07
N ILE A 416 -32.79 9.03 -13.10
CA ILE A 416 -32.80 7.63 -12.60
C ILE A 416 -32.74 7.64 -11.07
N ASN A 417 -33.62 6.85 -10.42
CA ASN A 417 -33.57 6.62 -8.99
C ASN A 417 -32.28 5.87 -8.63
N VAL A 418 -31.28 6.60 -8.20
CA VAL A 418 -30.03 6.10 -7.65
C VAL A 418 -30.27 5.78 -6.19
N ALA A 419 -30.11 4.52 -5.80
CA ALA A 419 -30.18 4.15 -4.40
C ALA A 419 -28.93 4.66 -3.66
N PRO A 420 -29.05 5.55 -2.66
CA PRO A 420 -27.96 5.80 -1.73
C PRO A 420 -27.57 4.48 -1.04
N GLU A 421 -26.31 4.37 -0.64
CA GLU A 421 -25.78 3.19 0.07
C GLU A 421 -26.62 2.79 1.29
N SER A 422 -27.10 3.79 2.05
CA SER A 422 -27.97 3.60 3.22
C SER A 422 -29.31 2.92 2.92
N ASP A 423 -29.71 2.87 1.64
CA ASP A 423 -31.04 2.39 1.26
C ASP A 423 -31.04 0.95 0.76
N ILE A 424 -29.88 0.29 0.62
CA ILE A 424 -29.81 -1.12 0.25
C ILE A 424 -30.12 -1.99 1.47
N LYS A 425 -31.35 -2.48 1.48
CA LYS A 425 -31.79 -3.45 2.51
C LYS A 425 -31.40 -4.86 2.06
N TRP A 426 -30.20 -5.28 2.41
CA TRP A 426 -29.58 -6.54 1.99
C TRP A 426 -30.44 -7.76 2.29
N GLU A 427 -31.02 -7.83 3.47
CA GLU A 427 -31.84 -8.96 3.92
C GLU A 427 -33.18 -9.13 3.16
N THR A 428 -33.55 -8.19 2.30
CA THR A 428 -34.84 -8.22 1.58
C THR A 428 -34.83 -9.08 0.32
N SER A 429 -33.63 -9.53 -0.11
CA SER A 429 -33.49 -10.35 -1.31
C SER A 429 -32.30 -11.32 -1.18
N PRO A 430 -32.38 -12.51 -1.79
CA PRO A 430 -31.29 -13.49 -1.79
C PRO A 430 -30.13 -13.09 -2.71
N SER A 431 -30.33 -12.13 -3.60
CA SER A 431 -29.38 -11.81 -4.67
C SER A 431 -29.43 -10.31 -5.00
N HIS A 432 -28.24 -9.66 -5.00
CA HIS A 432 -28.07 -8.25 -5.31
C HIS A 432 -26.98 -8.07 -6.35
N ILE A 433 -27.25 -7.31 -7.42
CA ILE A 433 -26.25 -6.92 -8.41
C ILE A 433 -26.10 -5.40 -8.37
N LEU A 434 -24.89 -4.93 -8.10
CA LEU A 434 -24.56 -3.53 -8.04
C LEU A 434 -23.77 -3.14 -9.27
N VAL A 435 -24.24 -2.14 -9.98
CA VAL A 435 -23.55 -1.57 -11.15
C VAL A 435 -23.11 -0.16 -10.79
N GLY A 436 -21.80 0.12 -10.90
CA GLY A 436 -21.27 1.44 -10.58
C GLY A 436 -19.77 1.50 -10.72
N ALA A 437 -19.20 2.68 -10.47
CA ALA A 437 -17.77 2.90 -10.61
C ALA A 437 -17.15 3.55 -9.38
N ASN A 438 -16.89 4.86 -9.44
CA ASN A 438 -16.09 5.57 -8.43
C ASN A 438 -16.68 5.52 -7.01
N ILE A 439 -17.99 5.45 -6.86
CA ILE A 439 -18.65 5.34 -5.56
C ILE A 439 -18.41 3.95 -4.95
N LEU A 440 -18.42 2.89 -5.77
CA LEU A 440 -18.13 1.53 -5.32
C LEU A 440 -16.65 1.33 -4.94
N ASN A 441 -15.73 2.16 -5.44
CA ASN A 441 -14.31 2.06 -5.12
C ASN A 441 -13.98 2.55 -3.70
N ARG A 442 -14.73 3.51 -3.17
CA ARG A 442 -14.38 4.20 -1.93
C ARG A 442 -15.56 4.27 -0.98
N GLY A 443 -15.38 3.70 0.19
CA GLY A 443 -16.30 3.85 1.30
C GLY A 443 -17.63 3.13 1.20
N PHE A 444 -17.88 2.39 0.14
CA PHE A 444 -19.07 1.57 0.00
C PHE A 444 -18.77 0.13 0.43
N THR A 445 -19.46 -0.37 1.44
CA THR A 445 -19.34 -1.78 1.84
C THR A 445 -20.33 -2.63 1.05
N VAL A 446 -19.80 -3.51 0.19
CA VAL A 446 -20.63 -4.51 -0.51
C VAL A 446 -20.68 -5.78 0.34
N GLU A 447 -21.80 -6.02 0.98
CA GLU A 447 -21.97 -7.18 1.85
C GLU A 447 -22.06 -8.49 1.05
N ASN A 448 -21.47 -9.56 1.57
CA ASN A 448 -21.45 -10.91 0.98
C ASN A 448 -21.10 -10.94 -0.51
N LEU A 449 -20.11 -10.11 -0.93
CA LEU A 449 -19.66 -10.03 -2.31
C LEU A 449 -18.99 -11.34 -2.75
N SER A 450 -19.62 -12.07 -3.68
CA SER A 450 -19.08 -13.32 -4.24
C SER A 450 -18.54 -13.16 -5.65
N MET A 451 -19.12 -12.27 -6.44
CA MET A 451 -18.73 -12.10 -7.85
C MET A 451 -18.36 -10.65 -8.15
N THR A 452 -17.25 -10.46 -8.83
CA THR A 452 -16.84 -9.14 -9.29
C THR A 452 -16.48 -9.18 -10.77
N TYR A 453 -17.05 -8.26 -11.55
CA TYR A 453 -16.78 -8.11 -12.98
C TYR A 453 -16.27 -6.70 -13.27
N MET A 454 -15.01 -6.59 -13.69
CA MET A 454 -14.34 -5.31 -13.97
C MET A 454 -13.62 -5.35 -15.33
N PRO A 455 -14.30 -5.05 -16.44
CA PRO A 455 -13.73 -5.09 -17.78
C PRO A 455 -12.79 -3.93 -18.09
N ARG A 456 -12.61 -3.00 -17.15
CA ARG A 456 -11.83 -1.79 -17.31
C ARG A 456 -10.33 -2.04 -17.31
N VAL A 457 -9.64 -1.52 -18.32
CA VAL A 457 -8.16 -1.41 -18.35
C VAL A 457 -7.74 -0.02 -17.90
N THR A 458 -6.79 0.06 -16.99
CA THR A 458 -6.21 1.34 -16.55
C THR A 458 -5.35 1.95 -17.66
N LYS A 459 -5.62 3.20 -18.05
CA LYS A 459 -4.76 3.95 -18.95
C LYS A 459 -3.48 4.37 -18.20
N GLY A 460 -2.32 3.91 -18.68
CA GLY A 460 -1.03 4.13 -18.00
C GLY A 460 -0.74 3.11 -16.90
N LYS A 461 0.07 3.51 -15.91
CA LYS A 461 0.40 2.70 -14.73
C LYS A 461 -0.59 2.98 -13.61
N ALA A 462 -1.16 1.94 -13.04
CA ALA A 462 -1.99 2.08 -11.85
C ALA A 462 -1.14 2.49 -10.64
N THR A 463 -1.74 3.15 -9.66
CA THR A 463 -1.11 3.38 -8.35
C THR A 463 -1.58 2.30 -7.38
N ALA A 464 -0.74 1.91 -6.42
CA ALA A 464 -1.07 0.89 -5.43
C ALA A 464 -2.37 1.23 -4.69
N ASP A 465 -2.54 2.49 -4.26
CA ASP A 465 -3.77 2.98 -3.63
C ASP A 465 -5.01 2.89 -4.53
N THR A 466 -4.87 3.03 -5.84
CA THR A 466 -5.99 2.86 -6.78
C THR A 466 -6.41 1.40 -6.94
N ILE A 467 -5.44 0.48 -7.01
CA ILE A 467 -5.70 -0.97 -7.10
C ILE A 467 -6.41 -1.42 -5.83
N GLU A 468 -5.83 -1.07 -4.69
CA GLU A 468 -6.35 -1.44 -3.38
C GLU A 468 -7.81 -1.01 -3.18
N GLN A 469 -8.14 0.23 -3.51
CA GLN A 469 -9.50 0.75 -3.39
C GLN A 469 -10.54 -0.06 -4.20
N ARG A 470 -10.11 -0.76 -5.25
CA ARG A 470 -10.95 -1.63 -6.07
C ARG A 470 -11.09 -3.04 -5.50
N CYS A 471 -10.24 -3.46 -4.57
CA CYS A 471 -10.23 -4.79 -3.98
C CYS A 471 -11.40 -5.04 -3.00
N ARG A 472 -12.62 -4.63 -3.36
CA ARG A 472 -13.83 -4.86 -2.55
C ARG A 472 -14.19 -6.34 -2.43
N PHE A 473 -13.62 -7.18 -3.30
CA PHE A 473 -13.78 -8.62 -3.27
C PHE A 473 -12.89 -9.34 -2.23
N PHE A 474 -12.00 -8.65 -1.51
CA PHE A 474 -11.33 -9.19 -0.32
C PHE A 474 -12.29 -9.21 0.88
N GLY A 475 -11.88 -9.84 1.99
CA GLY A 475 -12.66 -9.85 3.24
C GLY A 475 -12.90 -11.26 3.79
N TYR A 476 -13.87 -11.41 4.69
CA TYR A 476 -14.16 -12.67 5.39
C TYR A 476 -15.11 -13.55 4.58
N LYS A 477 -14.58 -14.36 3.67
CA LYS A 477 -15.35 -15.17 2.71
C LYS A 477 -15.12 -16.67 2.83
N SER A 478 -14.42 -17.14 3.85
CA SER A 478 -14.06 -18.55 4.00
C SER A 478 -15.24 -19.54 3.87
N LYS A 479 -16.45 -19.10 4.24
CA LYS A 479 -17.67 -19.93 4.15
C LYS A 479 -18.13 -20.19 2.71
N TYR A 480 -17.79 -19.32 1.77
CA TYR A 480 -18.27 -19.38 0.39
C TYR A 480 -17.19 -19.01 -0.65
N ILE A 481 -15.90 -19.02 -0.26
CA ILE A 481 -14.79 -18.63 -1.13
C ILE A 481 -14.72 -19.46 -2.42
N ASP A 482 -15.05 -20.75 -2.36
CA ASP A 482 -15.05 -21.65 -3.51
C ASP A 482 -16.06 -21.23 -4.60
N TYR A 483 -17.02 -20.39 -4.24
CA TYR A 483 -18.04 -19.79 -5.10
C TYR A 483 -17.81 -18.30 -5.39
N CYS A 484 -16.60 -17.81 -5.10
CA CYS A 484 -16.20 -16.47 -5.46
C CYS A 484 -15.43 -16.47 -6.79
N ARG A 485 -15.66 -15.47 -7.64
CA ARG A 485 -14.87 -15.23 -8.86
C ARG A 485 -14.65 -13.73 -9.08
N VAL A 486 -13.49 -13.42 -9.64
CA VAL A 486 -13.15 -12.06 -10.06
C VAL A 486 -12.78 -12.10 -11.54
N PHE A 487 -13.55 -11.38 -12.35
CA PHE A 487 -13.33 -11.26 -13.79
C PHE A 487 -12.55 -9.98 -14.06
N LEU A 488 -11.36 -10.10 -14.65
CA LEU A 488 -10.43 -9.01 -14.91
C LEU A 488 -9.78 -9.11 -16.30
N PRO A 489 -9.44 -7.99 -16.95
CA PRO A 489 -8.50 -7.99 -18.06
C PRO A 489 -7.12 -8.49 -17.65
N LYS A 490 -6.38 -9.14 -18.55
CA LYS A 490 -5.04 -9.66 -18.30
C LYS A 490 -4.09 -8.65 -17.64
N LYS A 491 -4.04 -7.44 -18.19
CA LYS A 491 -3.21 -6.36 -17.61
C LYS A 491 -3.58 -6.05 -16.15
N SER A 492 -4.87 -6.08 -15.80
CA SER A 492 -5.31 -5.84 -14.43
C SER A 492 -4.93 -7.00 -13.53
N ILE A 493 -4.97 -8.25 -13.99
CA ILE A 493 -4.49 -9.41 -13.23
C ILE A 493 -3.01 -9.20 -12.86
N GLU A 494 -2.16 -8.91 -13.84
CA GLU A 494 -0.73 -8.62 -13.63
C GLU A 494 -0.50 -7.45 -12.64
N GLU A 495 -1.33 -6.40 -12.71
CA GLU A 495 -1.28 -5.27 -11.77
C GLU A 495 -1.66 -5.67 -10.33
N TYR A 496 -2.68 -6.52 -10.16
CA TYR A 496 -3.10 -7.00 -8.84
C TYR A 496 -2.09 -7.98 -8.24
N GLU A 497 -1.52 -8.89 -9.02
CA GLU A 497 -0.45 -9.79 -8.58
C GLU A 497 0.76 -9.00 -8.06
N ALA A 498 1.23 -8.05 -8.87
CA ALA A 498 2.35 -7.20 -8.49
C ALA A 498 2.07 -6.42 -7.19
N TYR A 499 0.82 -5.94 -7.04
CA TYR A 499 0.38 -5.25 -5.83
C TYR A 499 0.42 -6.18 -4.62
N VAL A 500 -0.13 -7.38 -4.73
CA VAL A 500 -0.21 -8.34 -3.62
C VAL A 500 1.17 -8.78 -3.15
N VAL A 501 2.07 -9.08 -4.08
CA VAL A 501 3.47 -9.41 -3.74
C VAL A 501 4.14 -8.25 -2.99
N HIS A 502 3.88 -7.02 -3.42
CA HIS A 502 4.40 -5.83 -2.74
C HIS A 502 3.79 -5.66 -1.34
N GLU A 503 2.47 -5.80 -1.19
CA GLU A 503 1.75 -5.68 0.09
C GLU A 503 2.26 -6.70 1.12
N GLU A 504 2.33 -7.98 0.75
CA GLU A 504 2.81 -9.06 1.62
C GLU A 504 4.24 -8.82 2.10
N LYS A 505 5.12 -8.37 1.19
CA LYS A 505 6.49 -8.04 1.52
C LYS A 505 6.57 -6.85 2.48
N MET A 506 5.81 -5.80 2.22
CA MET A 506 5.74 -4.61 3.07
C MET A 506 5.30 -5.00 4.50
N HIS A 507 4.21 -5.75 4.63
CA HIS A 507 3.72 -6.22 5.91
C HIS A 507 4.74 -7.11 6.65
N SER A 508 5.44 -8.00 5.93
CA SER A 508 6.48 -8.86 6.50
C SER A 508 7.63 -8.05 7.12
N VAL A 509 8.05 -6.99 6.44
CA VAL A 509 9.15 -6.14 6.95
C VAL A 509 8.68 -5.23 8.08
N LEU A 510 7.51 -4.63 7.97
CA LEU A 510 6.94 -3.83 9.05
C LEU A 510 6.84 -4.62 10.36
N LYS A 511 6.48 -5.92 10.29
CA LYS A 511 6.44 -6.79 11.48
C LYS A 511 7.81 -7.03 12.12
N GLN A 512 8.91 -6.88 11.39
CA GLN A 512 10.27 -7.08 11.89
C GLN A 512 10.91 -5.81 12.45
N CYS A 513 10.37 -4.63 12.11
CA CYS A 513 10.86 -3.33 12.54
C CYS A 513 10.08 -2.80 13.74
N ASN A 514 10.77 -2.16 14.67
CA ASN A 514 10.12 -1.51 15.83
C ASN A 514 9.72 -0.07 15.54
N THR A 515 10.41 0.58 14.61
CA THR A 515 10.16 1.98 14.23
C THR A 515 10.11 2.14 12.73
N LEU A 516 9.48 3.21 12.24
CA LEU A 516 9.51 3.55 10.82
C LEU A 516 10.89 3.99 10.34
N LYS A 517 11.74 4.49 11.24
CA LYS A 517 13.14 4.78 10.92
C LYS A 517 13.90 3.48 10.60
N GLU A 518 13.71 2.43 11.37
CA GLU A 518 14.25 1.10 11.04
C GLU A 518 13.68 0.58 9.73
N TYR A 519 12.36 0.69 9.54
CA TYR A 519 11.71 0.32 8.29
C TYR A 519 12.33 1.07 7.09
N ALA A 520 12.54 2.38 7.19
CA ALA A 520 13.17 3.18 6.14
C ALA A 520 14.61 2.75 5.86
N GLN A 521 15.38 2.36 6.87
CA GLN A 521 16.74 1.83 6.72
C GLN A 521 16.78 0.46 6.02
N HIS A 522 15.82 -0.41 6.33
CA HIS A 522 15.70 -1.75 5.71
C HIS A 522 14.94 -1.71 4.39
N PHE A 523 14.13 -0.69 4.16
CA PHE A 523 13.17 -0.58 3.07
C PHE A 523 13.13 0.79 2.40
N SER A 524 14.26 1.44 2.26
CA SER A 524 14.35 2.65 1.42
C SER A 524 13.98 2.37 -0.07
N LEU A 525 13.61 1.12 -0.37
CA LEU A 525 13.20 0.65 -1.67
C LEU A 525 11.81 0.05 -1.61
N LEU A 526 10.84 0.79 -2.04
CA LEU A 526 9.60 0.21 -2.51
C LEU A 526 9.91 -0.61 -3.76
N HIS A 527 9.94 -1.93 -3.61
CA HIS A 527 10.02 -2.85 -4.74
C HIS A 527 8.69 -2.78 -5.48
N ILE A 528 8.61 -1.83 -6.40
CA ILE A 528 7.46 -1.71 -7.26
C ILE A 528 7.89 -2.22 -8.61
N SER A 529 7.17 -3.21 -9.11
CA SER A 529 7.36 -3.71 -10.45
C SER A 529 7.27 -2.55 -11.46
N ASP A 530 7.80 -2.75 -12.67
CA ASP A 530 7.63 -1.77 -13.76
C ASP A 530 6.16 -1.47 -14.08
N ILE A 531 5.24 -2.19 -13.47
CA ILE A 531 3.79 -2.19 -13.71
C ILE A 531 3.06 -1.13 -12.88
N LEU A 532 3.52 -0.84 -11.62
CA LEU A 532 2.81 0.01 -10.66
C LEU A 532 3.57 1.28 -10.26
N ASN A 533 2.83 2.28 -9.82
CA ASN A 533 3.35 3.43 -9.06
C ASN A 533 3.03 3.26 -7.57
N PRO A 534 3.90 3.71 -6.63
CA PRO A 534 3.69 3.50 -5.18
C PRO A 534 2.46 4.21 -4.67
N THR A 535 2.28 5.47 -5.02
CA THR A 535 1.17 6.31 -4.59
C THR A 535 1.01 7.50 -5.53
N ARG A 536 0.08 8.39 -5.22
CA ARG A 536 -0.16 9.63 -5.97
C ARG A 536 1.05 10.56 -5.84
N THR A 537 1.58 11.00 -6.97
CA THR A 537 2.82 11.81 -7.03
C THR A 537 2.67 13.23 -6.47
N ASN A 538 1.45 13.73 -6.30
CA ASN A 538 1.19 15.10 -5.83
C ASN A 538 1.36 15.29 -4.32
N ILE A 539 1.37 14.20 -3.54
CA ILE A 539 1.57 14.24 -2.09
C ILE A 539 3.03 14.02 -1.68
N LEU A 540 3.90 13.72 -2.63
CA LEU A 540 5.30 13.42 -2.34
C LEU A 540 6.11 14.70 -2.28
N SER A 541 6.66 15.01 -1.10
CA SER A 541 7.63 16.08 -0.87
C SER A 541 9.05 15.66 -1.25
N ASN A 542 9.35 14.37 -1.19
CA ASN A 542 10.66 13.83 -1.51
C ASN A 542 10.81 13.53 -3.00
N LYS A 543 12.01 13.78 -3.55
CA LYS A 543 12.34 13.38 -4.92
C LYS A 543 12.46 11.87 -4.98
N LEU A 544 11.55 11.22 -5.69
CA LEU A 544 11.64 9.79 -5.97
C LEU A 544 12.63 9.54 -7.12
N VAL A 545 13.69 8.81 -6.84
CA VAL A 545 14.66 8.38 -7.85
C VAL A 545 14.33 6.95 -8.27
N ARG A 546 13.99 6.79 -9.55
CA ARG A 546 13.78 5.47 -10.13
C ARG A 546 15.11 4.87 -10.56
N ASN A 547 15.55 3.84 -9.87
CA ASN A 547 16.75 3.09 -10.21
C ASN A 547 16.38 1.85 -11.03
N LYS A 548 16.77 1.84 -12.30
CA LYS A 548 16.58 0.68 -13.16
C LYS A 548 17.73 -0.29 -12.98
N MET A 549 17.45 -1.48 -12.42
CA MET A 549 18.40 -2.57 -12.22
C MET A 549 18.30 -3.55 -13.39
N SER A 550 18.72 -3.14 -14.57
CA SER A 550 18.74 -3.99 -15.77
C SER A 550 19.83 -3.54 -16.72
N GLY A 551 20.53 -4.48 -17.37
CA GLY A 551 21.65 -4.21 -18.23
C GLY A 551 22.80 -3.50 -17.50
N TRP A 552 23.62 -2.76 -18.23
CA TRP A 552 24.75 -2.04 -17.68
C TRP A 552 24.35 -0.74 -16.98
N ARG A 553 24.95 -0.52 -15.80
CA ARG A 553 24.84 0.72 -15.01
C ARG A 553 26.22 1.12 -14.53
N THR A 554 26.62 2.37 -14.78
CA THR A 554 27.91 2.90 -14.32
C THR A 554 27.74 3.63 -13.00
N MET A 555 28.67 3.38 -12.07
CA MET A 555 28.81 4.11 -10.80
C MET A 555 30.22 4.74 -10.80
N ALA A 556 30.39 5.70 -11.67
CA ALA A 556 31.70 6.33 -11.93
C ALA A 556 31.90 7.55 -11.04
N SER A 557 32.99 7.57 -10.26
CA SER A 557 33.35 8.67 -9.37
C SER A 557 34.86 8.78 -9.22
N ILE A 558 35.35 10.00 -8.99
CA ILE A 558 36.73 10.27 -8.60
C ILE A 558 36.82 10.77 -7.15
N ALA A 559 35.70 10.92 -6.47
CA ALA A 559 35.64 11.33 -5.07
C ALA A 559 36.17 10.25 -4.12
N TYR A 560 36.58 10.65 -2.94
CA TYR A 560 37.05 9.77 -1.85
C TYR A 560 38.11 8.76 -2.29
N ARG A 561 39.01 9.19 -3.18
CA ARG A 561 40.00 8.35 -3.86
C ARG A 561 40.80 7.47 -2.91
N GLU A 562 41.47 8.05 -1.90
CA GLU A 562 42.35 7.29 -0.98
C GLU A 562 41.56 6.24 -0.18
N HIS A 563 40.41 6.63 0.34
CA HIS A 563 39.55 5.73 1.10
C HIS A 563 39.07 4.54 0.24
N ASN A 564 38.52 4.83 -0.93
CA ASN A 564 38.03 3.79 -1.84
C ASN A 564 39.15 2.90 -2.37
N LYS A 565 40.34 3.45 -2.63
CA LYS A 565 41.49 2.68 -3.08
C LYS A 565 41.89 1.63 -2.05
N ILE A 566 42.05 2.01 -0.79
CA ILE A 566 42.40 1.08 0.29
C ILE A 566 41.38 -0.04 0.41
N LEU A 567 40.08 0.28 0.36
CA LEU A 567 39.03 -0.74 0.46
C LEU A 567 39.05 -1.72 -0.71
N ILE A 568 39.22 -1.20 -1.93
CA ILE A 568 39.22 -2.01 -3.15
C ILE A 568 40.45 -2.90 -3.19
N GLU A 569 41.61 -2.38 -2.86
CA GLU A 569 42.86 -3.14 -2.79
C GLU A 569 42.79 -4.24 -1.72
N ASN A 570 42.17 -3.98 -0.56
CA ASN A 570 41.93 -5.00 0.45
C ASN A 570 41.01 -6.10 -0.06
N LEU A 571 39.92 -5.75 -0.76
CA LEU A 571 39.03 -6.75 -1.40
C LEU A 571 39.78 -7.59 -2.43
N LEU A 572 40.57 -6.93 -3.32
CA LEU A 572 41.33 -7.62 -4.33
C LEU A 572 42.38 -8.56 -3.71
N ASN A 573 43.07 -8.15 -2.66
CA ASN A 573 44.03 -8.98 -1.93
C ASN A 573 43.35 -10.22 -1.31
N GLN A 574 42.16 -10.05 -0.74
CA GLN A 574 41.39 -11.16 -0.14
C GLN A 574 41.02 -12.22 -1.18
N VAL A 575 40.68 -11.82 -2.41
CA VAL A 575 40.21 -12.72 -3.47
C VAL A 575 41.28 -13.08 -4.50
N ASN A 576 42.52 -12.57 -4.36
CA ASN A 576 43.59 -12.65 -5.39
C ASN A 576 43.90 -14.08 -5.86
N SER A 577 43.92 -15.06 -4.96
CA SER A 577 44.21 -16.44 -5.29
C SER A 577 43.14 -17.15 -6.14
N HIS A 578 41.97 -16.55 -6.33
CA HIS A 578 40.81 -17.14 -7.00
C HIS A 578 40.52 -16.54 -8.37
N PHE A 579 41.31 -15.59 -8.83
CA PHE A 579 41.10 -14.97 -10.14
C PHE A 579 41.39 -15.95 -11.30
N SER A 580 40.51 -15.93 -12.28
CA SER A 580 40.67 -16.60 -13.58
C SER A 580 40.85 -15.55 -14.68
N VAL A 581 41.73 -15.80 -15.61
CA VAL A 581 41.94 -14.92 -16.77
C VAL A 581 40.79 -15.13 -17.76
N ILE A 582 40.23 -14.06 -18.30
CA ILE A 582 39.23 -14.14 -19.36
C ILE A 582 39.89 -14.64 -20.64
N ASN A 583 39.21 -15.55 -21.37
CA ASN A 583 39.76 -16.23 -22.55
C ASN A 583 40.47 -15.26 -23.52
N PRO A 584 41.70 -15.54 -23.92
CA PRO A 584 42.51 -14.70 -24.82
C PRO A 584 41.87 -14.39 -26.16
N ASP A 585 41.02 -15.25 -26.67
CA ASP A 585 40.30 -15.07 -27.96
C ASP A 585 39.33 -13.86 -27.97
N MET A 586 38.93 -13.38 -26.79
CA MET A 586 38.04 -12.22 -26.64
C MET A 586 38.78 -10.94 -26.24
N THR A 587 40.09 -10.98 -26.05
CA THR A 587 40.89 -9.84 -25.57
C THR A 587 41.99 -9.49 -26.53
N ASN A 588 42.27 -8.16 -26.62
CA ASN A 588 43.48 -7.70 -27.29
C ASN A 588 44.69 -8.19 -26.50
N GLN A 589 45.74 -8.64 -27.21
CA GLN A 589 47.04 -9.02 -26.62
C GLN A 589 47.69 -7.91 -25.75
N MET A 590 47.23 -6.66 -25.87
CA MET A 590 47.68 -5.52 -25.08
C MET A 590 46.92 -5.31 -23.78
N ARG A 591 45.82 -6.05 -23.55
CA ARG A 591 44.96 -5.87 -22.37
C ARG A 591 44.59 -7.22 -21.83
N LYS A 592 44.77 -7.43 -20.56
CA LYS A 592 44.30 -8.63 -19.87
C LYS A 592 43.20 -8.27 -18.92
N HIS A 593 42.16 -9.11 -18.91
CA HIS A 593 41.04 -9.02 -18.01
C HIS A 593 40.98 -10.29 -17.18
N ARG A 594 40.50 -10.15 -15.96
CA ARG A 594 40.31 -11.32 -15.07
C ARG A 594 39.04 -11.22 -14.29
N PHE A 595 38.52 -12.33 -13.83
CA PHE A 595 37.30 -12.38 -13.02
C PHE A 595 37.45 -13.36 -11.87
N VAL A 596 36.63 -13.14 -10.84
CA VAL A 596 36.50 -14.02 -9.71
C VAL A 596 35.04 -14.06 -9.25
N ARG A 597 34.61 -15.19 -8.74
CA ARG A 597 33.35 -15.28 -8.00
C ARG A 597 33.61 -14.87 -6.57
N VAL A 598 32.93 -13.82 -6.11
CA VAL A 598 33.04 -13.32 -4.74
C VAL A 598 31.77 -13.67 -4.00
N ASP A 599 31.88 -14.24 -2.82
CA ASP A 599 30.76 -14.45 -1.92
C ASP A 599 29.99 -13.14 -1.72
N LEU A 600 28.68 -13.22 -1.83
CA LEU A 600 27.84 -12.03 -1.87
C LEU A 600 27.90 -11.22 -0.56
N LYS A 601 27.96 -11.90 0.58
CA LYS A 601 28.03 -11.23 1.90
C LYS A 601 29.37 -10.52 2.06
N VAL A 602 30.45 -11.17 1.66
CA VAL A 602 31.80 -10.57 1.65
C VAL A 602 31.82 -9.34 0.77
N PHE A 603 31.30 -9.43 -0.47
CA PHE A 603 31.27 -8.29 -1.37
C PHE A 603 30.45 -7.12 -0.81
N ILE A 604 29.26 -7.37 -0.26
CA ILE A 604 28.38 -6.35 0.31
C ILE A 604 29.10 -5.60 1.45
N GLU A 605 29.86 -6.29 2.31
CA GLU A 605 30.58 -5.66 3.41
C GLU A 605 31.63 -4.63 2.95
N TYR A 606 32.33 -4.92 1.86
CA TYR A 606 33.25 -3.96 1.25
C TYR A 606 32.48 -2.85 0.51
N PHE A 607 31.47 -3.22 -0.28
CA PHE A 607 30.73 -2.29 -1.13
C PHE A 607 29.92 -1.27 -0.32
N LYS A 608 29.41 -1.63 0.86
CA LYS A 608 28.78 -0.70 1.80
C LYS A 608 29.69 0.46 2.19
N ARG A 609 30.98 0.21 2.30
CA ARG A 609 31.99 1.17 2.76
C ARG A 609 32.54 2.06 1.65
N ILE A 610 32.31 1.75 0.38
CA ILE A 610 32.69 2.60 -0.76
C ILE A 610 31.90 3.92 -0.68
N GLN A 611 32.60 5.05 -0.88
CA GLN A 611 32.03 6.39 -0.79
C GLN A 611 31.90 7.03 -2.18
N TYR A 612 30.82 7.79 -2.39
CA TYR A 612 30.54 8.56 -3.59
C TYR A 612 30.27 10.01 -3.22
N GLY A 613 30.81 10.93 -4.02
CA GLY A 613 30.68 12.38 -3.80
C GLY A 613 29.44 13.01 -4.44
N ASP A 614 28.57 12.19 -5.06
CA ASP A 614 27.36 12.67 -5.73
C ASP A 614 26.16 11.80 -5.37
N MET A 615 25.02 12.45 -5.16
CA MET A 615 23.76 11.80 -4.77
C MET A 615 23.28 10.70 -5.72
N PRO A 616 23.34 10.85 -7.08
CA PRO A 616 22.91 9.78 -7.97
C PRO A 616 23.70 8.46 -7.82
N ASN A 617 25.02 8.52 -7.62
CA ASN A 617 25.82 7.33 -7.39
C ASN A 617 25.59 6.75 -5.99
N LEU A 618 25.42 7.59 -4.97
CA LEU A 618 25.11 7.15 -3.61
C LEU A 618 23.75 6.44 -3.56
N ALA A 619 22.72 7.04 -4.12
CA ALA A 619 21.39 6.41 -4.21
C ALA A 619 21.43 5.07 -4.96
N ARG A 620 22.20 5.00 -6.06
CA ARG A 620 22.38 3.76 -6.83
C ARG A 620 23.15 2.71 -6.03
N LYS A 621 24.17 3.09 -5.27
CA LYS A 621 24.89 2.18 -4.37
C LYS A 621 23.95 1.57 -3.34
N ILE A 622 23.18 2.39 -2.64
CA ILE A 622 22.20 1.94 -1.64
C ILE A 622 21.19 0.97 -2.28
N ALA A 623 20.61 1.36 -3.41
CA ALA A 623 19.68 0.53 -4.15
C ALA A 623 20.32 -0.81 -4.58
N THR A 624 21.56 -0.81 -5.03
CA THR A 624 22.27 -2.02 -5.42
C THR A 624 22.48 -2.96 -4.23
N ILE A 625 22.94 -2.44 -3.09
CA ILE A 625 23.16 -3.23 -1.87
C ILE A 625 21.89 -3.92 -1.43
N GLN A 626 20.80 -3.18 -1.34
CA GLN A 626 19.52 -3.71 -0.91
C GLN A 626 18.98 -4.76 -1.89
N TYR A 627 19.16 -4.51 -3.18
CA TYR A 627 18.78 -5.50 -4.19
C TYR A 627 19.60 -6.80 -4.08
N LEU A 628 20.89 -6.68 -3.88
CA LEU A 628 21.78 -7.84 -3.66
C LEU A 628 21.36 -8.63 -2.41
N GLN A 629 21.03 -7.96 -1.32
CA GLN A 629 20.53 -8.58 -0.09
C GLN A 629 19.22 -9.31 -0.35
N TYR A 630 18.30 -8.69 -1.08
CA TYR A 630 17.04 -9.32 -1.49
C TYR A 630 17.26 -10.59 -2.31
N LEU A 631 18.12 -10.53 -3.33
CA LEU A 631 18.42 -11.70 -4.17
C LEU A 631 19.07 -12.85 -3.37
N ASN A 632 19.89 -12.51 -2.38
CA ASN A 632 20.47 -13.52 -1.48
C ASN A 632 19.40 -14.22 -0.64
N GLU A 633 18.44 -13.46 -0.09
CA GLU A 633 17.40 -14.01 0.78
C GLU A 633 16.30 -14.78 0.04
N LYS A 634 15.93 -14.33 -1.16
CA LYS A 634 14.74 -14.84 -1.87
C LYS A 634 15.06 -15.73 -3.06
N GLU A 635 16.16 -15.47 -3.76
CA GLU A 635 16.51 -16.15 -5.00
C GLU A 635 17.79 -16.98 -4.90
N SER A 636 18.31 -17.16 -3.68
CA SER A 636 19.53 -17.95 -3.40
C SER A 636 20.74 -17.49 -4.24
N LEU A 637 20.89 -16.16 -4.44
CA LEU A 637 22.06 -15.61 -5.07
C LEU A 637 23.20 -15.54 -4.04
N ASP A 638 24.20 -16.44 -4.16
CA ASP A 638 25.27 -16.59 -3.16
C ASP A 638 26.55 -15.85 -3.56
N PHE A 639 26.72 -15.48 -4.81
CA PHE A 639 27.93 -14.83 -5.32
C PHE A 639 27.64 -13.79 -6.39
N ILE A 640 28.61 -12.90 -6.59
CA ILE A 640 28.68 -12.00 -7.76
C ILE A 640 29.97 -12.29 -8.56
N TYR A 641 30.00 -11.85 -9.82
CA TYR A 641 31.24 -11.77 -10.56
C TYR A 641 31.90 -10.41 -10.35
N LEU A 642 33.14 -10.42 -9.83
CA LEU A 642 34.01 -9.26 -9.86
C LEU A 642 34.94 -9.40 -11.06
N ILE A 643 34.84 -8.47 -12.02
CA ILE A 643 35.58 -8.50 -13.27
C ILE A 643 36.55 -7.29 -13.28
N GLU A 644 37.83 -7.55 -13.20
CA GLU A 644 38.83 -6.51 -13.27
C GLU A 644 39.22 -6.26 -14.73
N ILE A 645 38.88 -5.08 -15.20
CA ILE A 645 39.05 -4.65 -16.59
C ILE A 645 40.45 -4.05 -16.80
N ALA A 646 41.20 -4.66 -17.71
CA ALA A 646 42.56 -4.21 -18.08
C ALA A 646 43.47 -4.13 -16.85
N TYR A 647 43.49 -5.18 -16.04
CA TYR A 647 44.32 -5.27 -14.83
C TYR A 647 45.82 -5.28 -15.16
N GLU A 648 46.20 -5.68 -16.37
CA GLU A 648 47.56 -5.66 -16.90
C GLU A 648 47.53 -5.04 -18.31
N LEU A 649 48.38 -4.05 -18.51
CA LEU A 649 48.58 -3.39 -19.79
C LEU A 649 50.05 -3.52 -20.24
N LYS A 650 50.25 -3.62 -21.53
CA LYS A 650 51.58 -3.64 -22.08
C LYS A 650 52.30 -2.28 -21.81
N GLY A 651 53.35 -2.28 -20.99
CA GLY A 651 54.12 -1.10 -20.63
C GLY A 651 53.76 -0.45 -19.29
N ASP A 652 53.16 -1.16 -18.35
CA ASP A 652 52.86 -0.77 -16.95
C ASP A 652 52.10 0.55 -16.77
N SER A 653 51.42 1.05 -17.80
CA SER A 653 50.64 2.29 -17.71
C SER A 653 49.15 2.02 -17.58
N LEU A 654 48.48 2.62 -16.59
CA LEU A 654 47.04 2.57 -16.42
C LEU A 654 46.30 3.22 -17.60
N ARG A 655 45.07 2.77 -17.83
CA ARG A 655 44.17 3.36 -18.84
C ARG A 655 43.86 4.81 -18.48
N LYS A 656 43.96 5.71 -19.47
CA LYS A 656 43.61 7.12 -19.29
C LYS A 656 42.14 7.35 -19.64
N ARG A 657 41.38 7.89 -18.70
CA ARG A 657 39.96 8.20 -18.87
C ARG A 657 39.70 9.70 -18.98
N LYS A 658 38.76 10.07 -19.86
CA LYS A 658 38.26 11.45 -19.94
C LYS A 658 37.19 11.66 -18.89
N LEU A 659 37.06 12.89 -18.41
CA LEU A 659 35.93 13.33 -17.63
C LEU A 659 34.84 13.93 -18.56
N THR A 660 33.59 13.61 -18.27
CA THR A 660 32.40 14.27 -18.82
C THR A 660 31.53 14.64 -17.65
N ASP A 661 31.20 15.91 -17.51
CA ASP A 661 30.46 16.45 -16.38
C ASP A 661 31.05 16.02 -15.01
N GLY A 662 32.39 16.08 -14.89
CA GLY A 662 33.12 15.72 -13.69
C GLY A 662 33.21 14.21 -13.40
N LYS A 663 32.66 13.35 -14.26
CA LYS A 663 32.64 11.88 -14.07
C LYS A 663 33.51 11.17 -15.11
N PRO A 664 34.26 10.13 -14.70
CA PRO A 664 35.05 9.34 -15.65
C PRO A 664 34.14 8.53 -16.60
N VAL A 665 34.47 8.57 -17.87
CA VAL A 665 33.77 7.80 -18.89
C VAL A 665 34.26 6.34 -18.85
N LEU A 666 33.40 5.45 -18.36
CA LEU A 666 33.61 4.00 -18.32
C LEU A 666 32.99 3.31 -19.57
N MET A 667 33.14 2.00 -19.68
CA MET A 667 32.54 1.15 -20.72
C MET A 667 33.01 1.47 -22.13
N MET A 668 34.23 1.99 -22.25
CA MET A 668 34.90 2.30 -23.51
C MET A 668 35.84 1.15 -23.93
N GLY A 669 36.37 1.23 -25.11
CA GLY A 669 37.41 0.32 -25.58
C GLY A 669 37.06 -0.40 -26.86
N ARG A 670 35.88 -0.15 -27.41
CA ARG A 670 35.53 -0.63 -28.76
C ARG A 670 36.40 0.10 -29.80
N ASP A 671 37.15 -0.65 -30.56
CA ASP A 671 37.90 -0.16 -31.70
C ASP A 671 37.50 -0.95 -32.95
N PRO A 672 36.60 -0.40 -33.77
CA PRO A 672 36.17 -1.08 -34.99
C PRO A 672 37.28 -1.36 -36.00
N LYS A 673 38.31 -0.52 -36.03
CA LYS A 673 39.43 -0.67 -36.95
C LYS A 673 40.34 -1.87 -36.63
N ASN A 674 40.46 -2.18 -35.33
CA ASN A 674 41.26 -3.30 -34.83
C ASN A 674 40.42 -4.47 -34.35
N SER A 675 39.13 -4.48 -34.66
CA SER A 675 38.18 -5.54 -34.22
C SER A 675 38.16 -5.80 -32.71
N LEU A 676 38.38 -4.76 -31.90
CA LEU A 676 38.40 -4.86 -30.46
C LEU A 676 36.97 -4.69 -29.89
N PRO A 677 36.53 -5.61 -29.06
CA PRO A 677 35.26 -5.47 -28.37
C PRO A 677 35.35 -4.34 -27.33
N GLY A 678 34.17 -3.76 -27.00
CA GLY A 678 34.04 -2.85 -25.88
C GLY A 678 34.10 -3.58 -24.53
N ASP A 679 34.30 -2.82 -23.44
CA ASP A 679 34.32 -3.39 -22.10
C ASP A 679 32.95 -4.03 -21.73
N ASP A 680 31.86 -3.69 -22.42
CA ASP A 680 30.47 -4.14 -22.25
C ASP A 680 30.24 -5.62 -22.61
N VAL A 681 31.17 -6.27 -23.33
CA VAL A 681 31.06 -7.70 -23.66
C VAL A 681 31.49 -8.62 -22.50
N PHE A 682 32.28 -8.10 -21.55
CA PHE A 682 32.79 -8.91 -20.42
C PHE A 682 31.73 -8.97 -19.31
N LYS A 683 30.81 -9.93 -19.41
CA LYS A 683 29.72 -10.16 -18.49
C LYS A 683 29.33 -11.63 -18.48
N TYR A 684 28.57 -12.01 -17.47
CA TYR A 684 27.97 -13.35 -17.31
C TYR A 684 26.47 -13.15 -17.04
N ASP A 685 25.63 -14.05 -17.55
CA ASP A 685 24.18 -13.94 -17.43
C ASP A 685 23.60 -14.79 -16.29
N ASP A 686 24.43 -15.58 -15.61
CA ASP A 686 24.05 -16.43 -14.47
C ASP A 686 24.14 -15.74 -13.11
N SER A 687 24.80 -14.58 -13.02
CA SER A 687 24.85 -13.74 -11.82
C SER A 687 25.13 -12.27 -12.15
N ILE A 688 24.98 -11.39 -11.14
CA ILE A 688 25.28 -9.98 -11.27
C ILE A 688 26.81 -9.79 -11.41
N CYS A 689 27.23 -8.91 -12.33
CA CYS A 689 28.63 -8.65 -12.59
C CYS A 689 29.00 -7.23 -12.18
N PHE A 690 30.08 -7.12 -11.41
CA PHE A 690 30.72 -5.83 -11.09
C PHE A 690 32.00 -5.73 -11.88
N GLN A 691 32.06 -4.83 -12.86
CA GLN A 691 33.31 -4.48 -13.50
C GLN A 691 34.04 -3.42 -12.68
N LEU A 692 35.25 -3.72 -12.30
CA LEU A 692 36.18 -2.81 -11.66
C LEU A 692 37.11 -2.20 -12.70
N HIS A 693 37.09 -0.88 -12.81
CA HIS A 693 37.95 -0.10 -13.70
C HIS A 693 39.00 0.63 -12.88
N HIS A 694 40.29 0.34 -13.13
CA HIS A 694 41.45 1.03 -12.58
C HIS A 694 42.05 1.93 -13.67
N PHE A 695 42.19 3.24 -13.40
CA PHE A 695 42.53 4.21 -14.43
C PHE A 695 43.22 5.48 -13.86
N THR A 696 43.84 6.27 -14.77
CA THR A 696 44.26 7.64 -14.51
C THR A 696 43.45 8.61 -15.39
N LEU A 697 43.53 9.91 -15.10
CA LEU A 697 42.83 10.94 -15.86
C LEU A 697 43.64 11.43 -17.05
N LYS A 698 42.95 11.83 -18.14
CA LYS A 698 43.54 12.33 -19.38
C LYS A 698 43.90 13.82 -19.34
N GLU A 699 43.31 14.59 -18.42
CA GLU A 699 43.39 16.04 -18.40
C GLU A 699 44.69 16.53 -17.73
N SER A 700 45.43 17.41 -18.44
CA SER A 700 46.61 18.07 -17.91
C SER A 700 46.22 19.16 -16.93
N GLY A 701 46.59 19.03 -15.68
CA GLY A 701 46.41 20.06 -14.65
C GLY A 701 45.80 19.60 -13.32
N TRP A 702 45.17 18.48 -13.26
CA TRP A 702 44.63 17.87 -12.03
C TRP A 702 45.12 16.43 -11.94
N ASP A 703 46.03 16.16 -10.98
CA ASP A 703 46.38 14.82 -10.50
C ASP A 703 46.50 13.72 -11.60
N SER A 704 47.12 14.04 -12.74
CA SER A 704 47.31 13.09 -13.86
C SER A 704 48.10 11.84 -13.48
N ASP A 705 48.82 11.89 -12.37
CA ASP A 705 49.64 10.78 -11.84
C ASP A 705 48.90 9.94 -10.80
N LYS A 706 47.70 10.36 -10.41
CA LYS A 706 46.87 9.60 -9.46
C LYS A 706 45.98 8.58 -10.17
N ASP A 707 45.85 7.45 -9.55
CA ASP A 707 45.00 6.37 -10.02
C ASP A 707 43.66 6.35 -9.28
N TYR A 708 42.61 5.87 -9.95
CA TYR A 708 41.24 5.85 -9.48
C TYR A 708 40.59 4.51 -9.76
N TYR A 709 39.68 4.12 -8.89
CA TYR A 709 38.81 2.97 -9.08
C TYR A 709 37.35 3.40 -9.25
N SER A 710 36.63 2.75 -10.16
CA SER A 710 35.19 2.93 -10.34
C SER A 710 34.51 1.64 -10.79
N PHE A 711 33.23 1.53 -10.52
CA PHE A 711 32.45 0.34 -10.88
C PHE A 711 31.50 0.60 -12.06
N ALA A 712 31.29 -0.46 -12.86
CA ALA A 712 30.14 -0.62 -13.72
C ALA A 712 29.47 -1.94 -13.33
N VAL A 713 28.14 -1.94 -13.21
CA VAL A 713 27.37 -3.10 -12.77
C VAL A 713 26.48 -3.57 -13.90
N TYR A 714 26.50 -4.88 -14.17
CA TYR A 714 25.61 -5.53 -15.10
C TYR A 714 24.57 -6.36 -14.34
N TYR A 715 23.30 -6.10 -14.65
CA TYR A 715 22.18 -6.86 -14.16
C TYR A 715 21.63 -7.70 -15.32
N PRO A 716 21.79 -9.05 -15.29
CA PRO A 716 21.21 -9.95 -16.28
C PRO A 716 19.70 -9.81 -16.36
N GLU A 717 19.10 -10.19 -17.49
CA GLU A 717 17.66 -10.04 -17.74
C GLU A 717 16.81 -10.76 -16.69
N LYS A 718 17.22 -11.95 -16.27
CA LYS A 718 16.54 -12.73 -15.23
C LYS A 718 16.51 -12.04 -13.85
N PHE A 719 17.41 -11.10 -13.60
CA PHE A 719 17.45 -10.24 -12.41
C PHE A 719 17.03 -8.81 -12.73
N GLY A 720 16.41 -8.58 -13.92
CA GLY A 720 16.00 -7.25 -14.34
C GLY A 720 14.82 -6.74 -13.52
N THR A 721 14.96 -5.56 -12.89
CA THR A 721 13.89 -4.93 -12.13
C THR A 721 14.09 -3.41 -12.05
N SER A 722 13.11 -2.71 -11.52
CA SER A 722 13.20 -1.27 -11.23
C SER A 722 12.82 -1.00 -9.78
N PHE A 723 13.60 -0.16 -9.13
CA PHE A 723 13.35 0.28 -7.76
C PHE A 723 13.10 1.78 -7.71
N ILE A 724 12.25 2.19 -6.77
CA ILE A 724 12.07 3.59 -6.44
C ILE A 724 12.69 3.82 -5.06
N SER A 725 13.70 4.67 -4.98
CA SER A 725 14.29 5.14 -3.73
C SER A 725 13.82 6.56 -3.44
N VAL A 726 13.69 6.89 -2.16
CA VAL A 726 13.52 8.26 -1.69
C VAL A 726 14.91 8.89 -1.63
N GLU A 727 15.06 10.10 -2.18
CA GLU A 727 16.27 10.90 -1.98
C GLU A 727 16.26 11.37 -0.51
N GLN A 728 16.97 10.66 0.35
CA GLN A 728 17.17 11.08 1.75
C GLN A 728 18.36 12.03 1.82
N ASP A 729 18.23 13.14 2.54
CA ASP A 729 19.36 13.90 3.03
C ASP A 729 20.11 13.00 4.03
N ILE A 730 21.21 12.45 3.59
CA ILE A 730 22.08 11.65 4.45
C ILE A 730 22.92 12.65 5.24
N GLU A 731 22.57 12.88 6.48
CA GLU A 731 23.50 13.43 7.45
C GLU A 731 24.70 12.50 7.48
N GLU A 732 25.87 13.02 7.11
CA GLU A 732 27.15 12.33 7.26
C GLU A 732 27.33 12.02 8.76
N GLU A 733 27.19 10.76 9.15
CA GLU A 733 27.78 10.31 10.41
C GLU A 733 29.30 10.48 10.28
N ASN A 734 29.79 11.57 10.85
CA ASN A 734 31.22 11.76 11.10
C ASN A 734 31.65 10.75 12.15
N ASP A 735 31.97 9.55 11.73
CA ASP A 735 32.80 8.66 12.53
C ASP A 735 34.17 9.29 12.69
N GLY A 736 34.50 9.66 13.91
CA GLY A 736 35.79 10.25 14.27
C GLY A 736 36.98 9.41 13.82
N PRO A 737 38.20 9.97 13.82
CA PRO A 737 39.37 9.34 13.24
C PRO A 737 39.65 8.00 13.90
N ILE A 738 39.68 6.96 13.10
CA ILE A 738 40.20 5.64 13.50
C ILE A 738 41.70 5.78 13.70
N VAL A 739 42.15 5.70 14.94
CA VAL A 739 43.55 5.59 15.35
C VAL A 739 44.12 4.24 14.90
#